data_8fa491ef96a391bd0f4aee65153ae163
#
_entry.id   8fa491ef96a391bd0f4aee65153ae163
#
_cell.length_a   1.000
_cell.length_b   1.000
_cell.length_c   1.000
_cell.angle_alpha   90.00
_cell.angle_beta   90.00
_cell.angle_gamma   90.00
#
_symmetry.space_group_name_H-M   'P 1'
#
loop_
_entity.id
_entity.type
_entity.pdbx_description
1 polymer ?
#
loop_
_entity_poly.entity_id
_entity_poly.type
_entity_poly.pdbx_seq_one_letter_code
_entity_poly.pdbx_strand_id
1 'polypeptide(L)'
;MGEKLVLIDGHSILNRAFFGIPDLTNSEGLHTNAVYGFLNIMFKILEEEQPDYLTVAFDVSEPTFRHKMFAEYKGTRKPMAQELREQVPLMKEMLKAMGVTTIEKGGYEADDLLGTIAKQSEQKGLTVSVVSGDRDLLQLATDHIKIRIPKTKRTGTEIEDYNAAEVKEKYQVTPIEFIDVKALMGDTADNIPGVPGIGEKTATAIIAQYGSVENAYAHVDELKPPRASKNLKEYYDLAQMSKTLATIEIHADIDYDLSGAKLNGISSLYTEEAYLLCKRLEFKNLLNRFAVETPKNQAAEHFKLVEDRKEAEKVFAKLRGRNCGFYIVPGSKKKDSHEEEDGQMNLFAAGDMPGADSEPSGIVESAENDAVECCLGAAISTGEEETFFIKAGENLPAKQILSMFTTSEAASYATLDLKPQLAALGLLERQVNGNIGLSNLFDGVLAAYLLNPLKNEYSYEDIAKDYMGQMIPSKADLLGKLTIEQAMKDAPEAFLNYVCYMAYVAQASKKTLETDLKEEGMDHLFTEIEMPLVFTLADMENEGIIACREALTEYGDKLAVRIAELEKQIYEEAGEEFNINSPKQLGVILFEKLSMPYGKKTKTGYSTAADVLDRLAPEYPIVSDILEYRQLTKLKSTYADGLVNYIAKDGRIHTSFNQTITATGRLSSTEPNLQNIPMRIELGRLIRKAFVPKEGFEFMDADYSQIELRVLAHMSGDEKLIEAYREAQDIHRITASQVFHIPFDEVTDLQRRNAKAVNFGIVYGISSFGLSQDLSISKKEAAEYIERYFETYPKIKTFLDGLVTEAKEKGYVTTMFGRRRPVPELSSSNFMQRSFGERVAMNSPIQGTAADIIKIAMIRVHDRLLKENLKSRLILTVHDELLVETAIEEEDAVRKILEEEMHGAADLAVTLEIDAHVGKNWYEAK
;
A
#
# COMPACT_ATOMS: atom_id res chain seq x y z
N MET A 1 -4.92 30.16 39.04
CA MET A 1 -4.04 30.33 37.84
C MET A 1 -4.84 31.16 36.86
N GLY A 2 -4.23 32.13 36.15
CA GLY A 2 -4.96 32.91 35.13
C GLY A 2 -5.35 32.04 33.95
N GLU A 3 -6.39 32.43 33.18
CA GLU A 3 -6.80 31.76 31.96
C GLU A 3 -5.68 31.76 30.94
N LYS A 4 -5.60 30.67 30.14
CA LYS A 4 -4.53 30.44 29.16
C LYS A 4 -5.08 30.46 27.75
N LEU A 5 -4.37 31.14 26.85
CA LEU A 5 -4.64 31.15 25.41
C LEU A 5 -3.47 30.54 24.64
N VAL A 6 -3.76 29.58 23.76
CA VAL A 6 -2.82 29.08 22.77
C VAL A 6 -3.13 29.68 21.40
N LEU A 7 -2.12 30.26 20.78
CA LEU A 7 -2.15 30.83 19.42
C LEU A 7 -1.22 30.03 18.53
N ILE A 8 -1.66 29.57 17.37
CA ILE A 8 -0.87 28.75 16.46
C ILE A 8 -0.76 29.43 15.08
N ASP A 9 0.46 29.52 14.58
CA ASP A 9 0.74 29.92 13.20
C ASP A 9 0.47 28.74 12.26
N GLY A 10 -0.64 28.82 11.55
CA GLY A 10 -1.15 27.72 10.72
C GLY A 10 -0.20 27.32 9.58
N HIS A 11 0.29 28.30 8.83
CA HIS A 11 1.18 28.04 7.71
C HIS A 11 2.57 27.56 8.14
N SER A 12 3.13 28.15 9.19
CA SER A 12 4.44 27.76 9.72
C SER A 12 4.44 26.31 10.22
N ILE A 13 3.41 25.91 10.97
CA ILE A 13 3.29 24.55 11.51
C ILE A 13 2.96 23.55 10.42
N LEU A 14 2.06 23.88 9.44
CA LEU A 14 1.79 23.04 8.27
C LEU A 14 3.03 22.79 7.43
N ASN A 15 3.78 23.83 7.12
CA ASN A 15 5.02 23.75 6.35
C ASN A 15 6.05 22.83 7.06
N ARG A 16 6.19 23.03 8.37
CA ARG A 16 7.07 22.19 9.19
C ARG A 16 6.64 20.74 9.19
N ALA A 17 5.36 20.46 9.32
CA ALA A 17 4.81 19.10 9.29
C ALA A 17 5.05 18.44 7.93
N PHE A 18 4.84 19.17 6.84
CA PHE A 18 5.06 18.71 5.47
C PHE A 18 6.48 18.21 5.21
N PHE A 19 7.48 18.98 5.64
CA PHE A 19 8.89 18.58 5.48
C PHE A 19 9.39 17.66 6.58
N GLY A 20 8.69 17.55 7.70
CA GLY A 20 9.06 16.72 8.84
C GLY A 20 8.56 15.28 8.78
N ILE A 21 7.51 15.02 8.00
CA ILE A 21 6.88 13.70 7.84
C ILE A 21 7.01 13.26 6.38
N PRO A 22 7.35 11.98 6.11
CA PRO A 22 7.31 11.44 4.76
C PRO A 22 5.94 11.69 4.11
N ASP A 23 5.93 11.78 2.80
CA ASP A 23 4.69 11.94 2.05
C ASP A 23 3.70 10.81 2.37
N LEU A 24 2.49 11.20 2.73
CA LEU A 24 1.35 10.33 3.03
C LEU A 24 0.21 10.72 2.12
N THR A 25 -0.35 9.75 1.41
CA THR A 25 -1.54 9.91 0.59
C THR A 25 -2.63 8.96 1.08
N ASN A 26 -3.87 9.43 1.09
CA ASN A 26 -5.02 8.55 1.37
C ASN A 26 -5.46 7.81 0.10
N SER A 27 -6.47 6.95 0.22
CA SER A 27 -7.04 6.19 -0.92
C SER A 27 -7.67 7.06 -2.01
N GLU A 28 -8.01 8.33 -1.72
CA GLU A 28 -8.48 9.31 -2.70
C GLU A 28 -7.32 9.98 -3.46
N GLY A 29 -6.07 9.65 -3.14
CA GLY A 29 -4.88 10.30 -3.72
C GLY A 29 -4.56 11.66 -3.11
N LEU A 30 -5.23 12.09 -2.05
CA LEU A 30 -4.97 13.36 -1.37
C LEU A 30 -3.70 13.23 -0.51
N HIS A 31 -2.82 14.22 -0.63
CA HIS A 31 -1.68 14.36 0.29
C HIS A 31 -2.17 14.76 1.68
N THR A 32 -1.72 14.06 2.73
CA THR A 32 -2.26 14.21 4.09
C THR A 32 -1.20 14.39 5.17
N ASN A 33 0.09 14.26 4.85
CA ASN A 33 1.20 14.30 5.80
C ASN A 33 1.30 15.63 6.57
N ALA A 34 1.01 16.79 5.94
CA ALA A 34 1.05 18.07 6.60
C ALA A 34 -0.08 18.23 7.63
N VAL A 35 -1.31 17.83 7.26
CA VAL A 35 -2.47 17.85 8.15
C VAL A 35 -2.25 16.92 9.35
N TYR A 36 -1.79 15.68 9.09
CA TYR A 36 -1.48 14.71 10.13
C TYR A 36 -0.43 15.21 11.12
N GLY A 37 0.66 15.79 10.60
CA GLY A 37 1.73 16.32 11.42
C GLY A 37 1.33 17.57 12.23
N PHE A 38 0.52 18.43 11.62
CA PHE A 38 -0.04 19.61 12.31
C PHE A 38 -0.88 19.19 13.52
N LEU A 39 -1.81 18.26 13.32
CA LEU A 39 -2.67 17.74 14.38
C LEU A 39 -1.86 17.11 15.52
N ASN A 40 -0.82 16.33 15.21
CA ASN A 40 0.04 15.76 16.23
C ASN A 40 0.79 16.83 17.06
N ILE A 41 1.28 17.90 16.41
CA ILE A 41 1.93 19.01 17.10
C ILE A 41 0.90 19.76 17.95
N MET A 42 -0.27 20.07 17.40
CA MET A 42 -1.35 20.77 18.09
C MET A 42 -1.79 20.01 19.35
N PHE A 43 -2.13 18.72 19.23
CA PHE A 43 -2.54 17.93 20.37
C PHE A 43 -1.46 17.83 21.44
N LYS A 44 -0.20 17.65 21.07
CA LYS A 44 0.90 17.66 22.03
C LYS A 44 0.96 18.96 22.84
N ILE A 45 0.82 20.10 22.16
CA ILE A 45 0.84 21.41 22.82
C ILE A 45 -0.37 21.58 23.73
N LEU A 46 -1.56 21.17 23.29
CA LEU A 46 -2.76 21.26 24.10
C LEU A 46 -2.67 20.37 25.36
N GLU A 47 -2.10 19.17 25.24
CA GLU A 47 -1.86 18.26 26.37
C GLU A 47 -0.88 18.84 27.39
N GLU A 48 0.17 19.54 26.93
CA GLU A 48 1.16 20.17 27.79
C GLU A 48 0.62 21.46 28.45
N GLU A 49 -0.11 22.29 27.71
CA GLU A 49 -0.54 23.59 28.14
C GLU A 49 -1.90 23.62 28.86
N GLN A 50 -2.79 22.69 28.51
CA GLN A 50 -4.18 22.63 28.99
C GLN A 50 -4.86 24.03 28.92
N PRO A 51 -4.99 24.62 27.70
CA PRO A 51 -5.46 25.99 27.55
C PRO A 51 -6.99 26.11 27.68
N ASP A 52 -7.43 27.32 28.07
CA ASP A 52 -8.84 27.68 28.08
C ASP A 52 -9.33 28.21 26.72
N TYR A 53 -8.41 28.67 25.86
CA TYR A 53 -8.70 29.25 24.55
C TYR A 53 -7.69 28.77 23.52
N LEU A 54 -8.16 28.55 22.27
CA LEU A 54 -7.34 28.16 21.13
C LEU A 54 -7.71 28.93 19.86
N THR A 55 -6.70 29.50 19.18
CA THR A 55 -6.88 30.16 17.88
C THR A 55 -5.73 29.82 16.95
N VAL A 56 -6.04 29.57 15.65
CA VAL A 56 -5.08 29.33 14.59
C VAL A 56 -5.15 30.47 13.57
N ALA A 57 -4.02 31.13 13.30
CA ALA A 57 -3.94 32.20 12.28
C ALA A 57 -3.39 31.67 10.96
N PHE A 58 -3.94 32.13 9.84
CA PHE A 58 -3.47 31.82 8.50
C PHE A 58 -3.15 33.08 7.70
N ASP A 59 -2.11 32.99 6.87
CA ASP A 59 -1.81 34.02 5.87
C ASP A 59 -2.85 33.96 4.72
N VAL A 60 -3.07 35.08 4.10
CA VAL A 60 -3.84 35.21 2.85
C VAL A 60 -2.93 35.59 1.69
N SER A 61 -3.36 35.35 0.47
CA SER A 61 -2.58 35.62 -0.74
C SER A 61 -2.48 37.11 -1.12
N GLU A 62 -3.17 38.00 -0.37
CA GLU A 62 -3.15 39.43 -0.64
C GLU A 62 -1.83 40.08 -0.21
N PRO A 63 -1.32 41.07 -0.98
CA PRO A 63 -0.12 41.81 -0.60
C PRO A 63 -0.28 42.56 0.69
N THR A 64 0.66 42.37 1.65
CA THR A 64 0.67 43.05 2.95
C THR A 64 1.25 44.46 2.82
N PHE A 65 1.17 45.25 3.90
CA PHE A 65 1.79 46.57 3.95
C PHE A 65 3.31 46.51 3.73
N ARG A 66 3.98 45.40 4.08
CA ARG A 66 5.42 45.20 3.85
C ARG A 66 5.73 45.08 2.35
N HIS A 67 4.91 44.37 1.56
CA HIS A 67 5.04 44.31 0.10
C HIS A 67 4.83 45.68 -0.57
N LYS A 68 3.94 46.54 0.01
CA LYS A 68 3.72 47.89 -0.50
C LYS A 68 4.91 48.82 -0.18
N MET A 69 5.61 48.56 0.96
CA MET A 69 6.80 49.33 1.37
C MET A 69 8.04 48.87 0.61
N PHE A 70 8.21 47.58 0.41
CA PHE A 70 9.37 47.00 -0.23
C PHE A 70 8.93 45.86 -1.17
N ALA A 71 8.94 46.13 -2.47
CA ALA A 71 8.40 45.23 -3.50
C ALA A 71 9.14 43.87 -3.57
N GLU A 72 10.41 43.85 -3.12
CA GLU A 72 11.22 42.63 -3.10
C GLU A 72 11.04 41.80 -1.81
N TYR A 73 10.23 42.24 -0.85
CA TYR A 73 9.95 41.53 0.38
C TYR A 73 9.40 40.12 0.08
N LYS A 74 10.02 39.08 0.66
CA LYS A 74 9.76 37.66 0.38
C LYS A 74 9.91 37.23 -1.08
N GLY A 75 10.47 38.10 -1.97
CA GLY A 75 10.58 37.83 -3.40
C GLY A 75 11.52 36.68 -3.77
N THR A 76 12.39 36.24 -2.86
CA THR A 76 13.30 35.11 -3.03
C THR A 76 12.69 33.77 -2.59
N ARG A 77 11.51 33.78 -1.95
CA ARG A 77 10.83 32.56 -1.51
C ARG A 77 10.34 31.74 -2.72
N LYS A 78 10.63 30.46 -2.71
CA LYS A 78 10.06 29.55 -3.71
C LYS A 78 8.55 29.44 -3.51
N PRO A 79 7.75 29.26 -4.59
CA PRO A 79 6.33 28.98 -4.46
C PRO A 79 6.09 27.77 -3.56
N MET A 80 4.98 27.77 -2.81
CA MET A 80 4.55 26.65 -2.00
C MET A 80 4.37 25.42 -2.91
N ALA A 81 4.90 24.25 -2.49
CA ALA A 81 4.70 23.00 -3.19
C ALA A 81 3.19 22.73 -3.40
N GLN A 82 2.83 22.16 -4.54
CA GLN A 82 1.42 21.92 -4.87
C GLN A 82 0.78 20.99 -3.84
N GLU A 83 1.48 19.94 -3.44
CA GLU A 83 1.06 18.95 -2.48
C GLU A 83 0.78 19.56 -1.08
N LEU A 84 1.51 20.59 -0.70
CA LEU A 84 1.23 21.35 0.52
C LEU A 84 0.06 22.32 0.34
N ARG A 85 -0.02 22.98 -0.83
CA ARG A 85 -1.10 23.93 -1.14
C ARG A 85 -2.48 23.28 -1.08
N GLU A 86 -2.58 22.02 -1.54
CA GLU A 86 -3.81 21.22 -1.51
C GLU A 86 -4.23 20.85 -0.07
N GLN A 87 -3.28 20.76 0.87
CA GLN A 87 -3.54 20.43 2.27
C GLN A 87 -3.99 21.64 3.12
N VAL A 88 -3.79 22.88 2.68
CA VAL A 88 -4.23 24.07 3.43
C VAL A 88 -5.77 24.12 3.59
N PRO A 89 -6.57 23.93 2.53
CA PRO A 89 -8.04 23.85 2.67
C PRO A 89 -8.48 22.69 3.58
N LEU A 90 -7.86 21.51 3.44
CA LEU A 90 -8.15 20.34 4.27
C LEU A 90 -7.88 20.61 5.77
N MET A 91 -6.80 21.35 6.07
CA MET A 91 -6.49 21.72 7.46
C MET A 91 -7.54 22.70 8.02
N LYS A 92 -7.95 23.67 7.24
CA LYS A 92 -9.01 24.62 7.65
C LYS A 92 -10.34 23.91 7.87
N GLU A 93 -10.68 22.93 6.99
CA GLU A 93 -11.85 22.08 7.14
C GLU A 93 -11.78 21.26 8.43
N MET A 94 -10.64 20.64 8.73
CA MET A 94 -10.41 19.88 9.95
C MET A 94 -10.54 20.75 11.21
N LEU A 95 -9.93 21.95 11.24
CA LEU A 95 -10.03 22.86 12.37
C LEU A 95 -11.47 23.33 12.58
N LYS A 96 -12.21 23.60 11.51
CA LYS A 96 -13.63 23.94 11.57
C LYS A 96 -14.45 22.79 12.14
N ALA A 97 -14.22 21.56 11.66
CA ALA A 97 -14.88 20.36 12.15
C ALA A 97 -14.59 20.13 13.66
N MET A 98 -13.40 20.46 14.12
CA MET A 98 -13.02 20.44 15.55
C MET A 98 -13.59 21.61 16.36
N GLY A 99 -14.27 22.58 15.75
CA GLY A 99 -14.74 23.78 16.43
C GLY A 99 -13.63 24.77 16.83
N VAL A 100 -12.44 24.69 16.20
CA VAL A 100 -11.32 25.58 16.48
C VAL A 100 -11.50 26.91 15.76
N THR A 101 -11.36 28.02 16.49
CA THR A 101 -11.38 29.36 15.91
C THR A 101 -10.17 29.59 15.01
N THR A 102 -10.43 29.98 13.77
CA THR A 102 -9.39 30.37 12.80
C THR A 102 -9.53 31.86 12.48
N ILE A 103 -8.40 32.53 12.24
CA ILE A 103 -8.36 33.93 11.83
C ILE A 103 -7.45 34.14 10.64
N GLU A 104 -7.91 34.97 9.69
CA GLU A 104 -7.15 35.43 8.53
C GLU A 104 -7.62 36.84 8.15
N LYS A 105 -6.73 37.70 7.68
CA LYS A 105 -7.10 39.05 7.24
C LYS A 105 -6.17 39.56 6.13
N GLY A 106 -6.75 40.09 5.08
CA GLY A 106 -6.01 40.75 3.98
C GLY A 106 -5.23 41.97 4.45
N GLY A 107 -4.03 42.16 3.91
CA GLY A 107 -3.14 43.29 4.26
C GLY A 107 -2.21 43.04 5.46
N TYR A 108 -2.42 41.97 6.23
CA TYR A 108 -1.59 41.56 7.38
C TYR A 108 -1.09 40.12 7.18
N GLU A 109 0.00 39.78 7.86
CA GLU A 109 0.52 38.43 7.95
C GLU A 109 -0.02 37.72 9.21
N ALA A 110 0.02 36.38 9.24
CA ALA A 110 -0.41 35.59 10.41
C ALA A 110 0.32 36.07 11.69
N ASP A 111 1.60 36.39 11.60
CA ASP A 111 2.41 36.89 12.73
C ASP A 111 1.86 38.21 13.32
N ASP A 112 1.34 39.12 12.46
CA ASP A 112 0.74 40.38 12.88
C ASP A 112 -0.58 40.11 13.63
N LEU A 113 -1.38 39.15 13.15
CA LEU A 113 -2.62 38.77 13.81
C LEU A 113 -2.33 38.13 15.18
N LEU A 114 -1.37 37.17 15.21
CA LEU A 114 -0.94 36.51 16.44
C LEU A 114 -0.37 37.53 17.47
N GLY A 115 0.48 38.45 16.98
CA GLY A 115 1.05 39.48 17.81
C GLY A 115 0.01 40.43 18.43
N THR A 116 -0.97 40.83 17.61
CA THR A 116 -2.09 41.67 18.06
C THR A 116 -2.94 40.96 19.11
N ILE A 117 -3.35 39.72 18.84
CA ILE A 117 -4.17 38.95 19.79
C ILE A 117 -3.39 38.65 21.07
N ALA A 118 -2.10 38.27 20.96
CA ALA A 118 -1.27 38.00 22.13
C ALA A 118 -1.18 39.20 23.05
N LYS A 119 -0.90 40.41 22.51
CA LYS A 119 -0.80 41.65 23.31
C LYS A 119 -2.14 42.11 23.91
N GLN A 120 -3.24 41.97 23.16
CA GLN A 120 -4.57 42.28 23.70
C GLN A 120 -4.97 41.30 24.81
N SER A 121 -4.62 40.04 24.70
CA SER A 121 -4.92 39.00 25.70
C SER A 121 -4.05 39.17 26.96
N GLU A 122 -2.77 39.51 26.82
CA GLU A 122 -1.89 39.85 27.93
C GLU A 122 -2.45 41.01 28.73
N GLN A 123 -2.94 42.09 28.06
CA GLN A 123 -3.56 43.25 28.73
C GLN A 123 -4.83 42.88 29.50
N LYS A 124 -5.53 41.81 29.06
CA LYS A 124 -6.71 41.26 29.76
C LYS A 124 -6.32 40.31 30.92
N GLY A 125 -5.01 40.07 31.14
CA GLY A 125 -4.50 39.24 32.23
C GLY A 125 -4.39 37.76 31.91
N LEU A 126 -4.47 37.35 30.63
CA LEU A 126 -4.25 35.98 30.21
C LEU A 126 -2.77 35.66 30.10
N THR A 127 -2.43 34.38 30.29
CA THR A 127 -1.13 33.82 29.87
C THR A 127 -1.26 33.30 28.45
N VAL A 128 -0.34 33.72 27.58
CA VAL A 128 -0.42 33.37 26.14
C VAL A 128 0.77 32.52 25.71
N SER A 129 0.51 31.44 25.00
CA SER A 129 1.50 30.60 24.32
C SER A 129 1.35 30.77 22.82
N VAL A 130 2.36 31.32 22.15
CA VAL A 130 2.40 31.48 20.68
C VAL A 130 3.26 30.39 20.11
N VAL A 131 2.70 29.59 19.21
CA VAL A 131 3.32 28.42 18.59
C VAL A 131 3.63 28.69 17.14
N SER A 132 4.90 28.79 16.79
CA SER A 132 5.36 28.95 15.40
C SER A 132 6.76 28.37 15.22
N GLY A 133 7.13 28.05 14.00
CA GLY A 133 8.51 27.76 13.61
C GLY A 133 9.35 29.00 13.37
N ASP A 134 8.72 30.18 13.29
CA ASP A 134 9.37 31.45 13.02
C ASP A 134 9.96 32.06 14.31
N ARG A 135 11.22 32.47 14.21
CA ARG A 135 11.92 33.14 15.33
C ARG A 135 11.60 34.61 15.46
N ASP A 136 11.01 35.21 14.46
CA ASP A 136 10.66 36.63 14.50
C ASP A 136 9.61 36.91 15.56
N LEU A 137 8.78 35.92 15.91
CA LEU A 137 7.84 35.96 17.00
C LEU A 137 8.51 36.07 18.39
N LEU A 138 9.84 35.84 18.54
CA LEU A 138 10.57 36.02 19.78
C LEU A 138 10.50 37.47 20.27
N GLN A 139 10.27 38.45 19.38
CA GLN A 139 10.07 39.83 19.74
C GLN A 139 8.83 40.09 20.62
N LEU A 140 7.86 39.16 20.61
CA LEU A 140 6.62 39.26 21.39
C LEU A 140 6.75 38.73 22.81
N ALA A 141 7.82 37.99 23.12
CA ALA A 141 7.99 37.30 24.40
C ALA A 141 8.01 38.26 25.58
N THR A 142 7.27 37.90 26.63
CA THR A 142 7.21 38.61 27.92
C THR A 142 7.19 37.60 29.07
N ASP A 143 6.90 38.03 30.28
CA ASP A 143 6.65 37.14 31.41
C ASP A 143 5.29 36.42 31.31
N HIS A 144 4.38 36.93 30.47
CA HIS A 144 3.04 36.37 30.23
C HIS A 144 2.82 35.87 28.82
N ILE A 145 3.70 36.19 27.86
CA ILE A 145 3.69 35.66 26.51
C ILE A 145 4.91 34.77 26.30
N LYS A 146 4.66 33.48 26.10
CA LYS A 146 5.67 32.47 25.83
C LYS A 146 5.65 32.05 24.35
N ILE A 147 6.81 32.06 23.71
CA ILE A 147 6.95 31.58 22.32
C ILE A 147 7.41 30.14 22.34
N ARG A 148 6.67 29.27 21.68
CA ARG A 148 6.93 27.82 21.59
C ARG A 148 7.33 27.45 20.18
N ILE A 149 8.57 26.96 20.00
CA ILE A 149 9.15 26.62 18.70
C ILE A 149 9.29 25.10 18.60
N PRO A 150 8.41 24.40 17.86
CA PRO A 150 8.57 22.97 17.63
C PRO A 150 9.84 22.69 16.83
N LYS A 151 10.60 21.67 17.20
CA LYS A 151 11.78 21.16 16.47
C LYS A 151 11.61 19.68 16.21
N THR A 152 11.71 19.28 14.94
CA THR A 152 11.67 17.87 14.56
C THR A 152 13.05 17.27 14.75
N LYS A 153 13.17 16.28 15.65
CA LYS A 153 14.36 15.44 15.84
C LYS A 153 14.07 14.00 15.40
N ARG A 154 15.12 13.20 15.27
CA ARG A 154 15.00 11.79 14.90
C ARG A 154 14.14 10.96 15.88
N THR A 155 14.01 11.42 17.10
CA THR A 155 13.24 10.80 18.22
C THR A 155 11.81 11.35 18.37
N GLY A 156 11.40 12.31 17.54
CA GLY A 156 10.09 12.98 17.62
C GLY A 156 10.18 14.51 17.62
N THR A 157 9.05 15.17 17.89
CA THR A 157 9.00 16.64 17.98
C THR A 157 9.30 17.09 19.40
N GLU A 158 10.37 17.86 19.58
CA GLU A 158 10.67 18.63 20.79
C GLU A 158 10.16 20.06 20.63
N ILE A 159 9.81 20.72 21.73
CA ILE A 159 9.35 22.11 21.76
C ILE A 159 10.35 22.90 22.59
N GLU A 160 10.90 23.97 22.01
CA GLU A 160 11.69 24.95 22.75
C GLU A 160 10.80 26.12 23.19
N ASP A 161 10.83 26.44 24.46
CA ASP A 161 10.04 27.50 25.08
C ASP A 161 10.92 28.71 25.34
N TYR A 162 10.39 29.89 25.02
CA TYR A 162 11.05 31.17 25.23
C TYR A 162 10.10 32.18 25.83
N ASN A 163 10.36 32.62 27.05
CA ASN A 163 9.86 33.89 27.61
C ASN A 163 10.94 35.00 27.50
N ALA A 164 10.72 36.15 28.06
CA ALA A 164 11.66 37.27 27.97
C ALA A 164 13.05 36.93 28.53
N ALA A 165 13.12 36.13 29.59
CA ALA A 165 14.37 35.74 30.23
C ALA A 165 15.19 34.78 29.35
N GLU A 166 14.55 33.73 28.79
CA GLU A 166 15.22 32.78 27.90
C GLU A 166 15.69 33.41 26.57
N VAL A 167 14.92 34.42 26.05
CA VAL A 167 15.38 35.19 24.89
C VAL A 167 16.65 35.94 25.22
N LYS A 168 16.68 36.64 26.37
CA LYS A 168 17.84 37.41 26.82
C LYS A 168 19.05 36.53 27.12
N GLU A 169 18.84 35.35 27.73
CA GLU A 169 19.93 34.38 28.00
C GLU A 169 20.55 33.85 26.71
N LYS A 170 19.72 33.48 25.77
CA LYS A 170 20.17 32.82 24.54
C LYS A 170 20.72 33.80 23.50
N TYR A 171 20.04 34.93 23.30
CA TYR A 171 20.37 35.90 22.25
C TYR A 171 21.09 37.14 22.74
N GLN A 172 21.32 37.27 24.05
CA GLN A 172 22.03 38.38 24.73
C GLN A 172 21.34 39.75 24.54
N VAL A 173 20.11 39.77 24.08
CA VAL A 173 19.26 40.97 23.89
C VAL A 173 17.88 40.70 24.41
N THR A 174 17.12 41.70 24.76
CA THR A 174 15.72 41.60 25.13
C THR A 174 14.85 41.30 23.88
N PRO A 175 13.62 40.80 24.06
CA PRO A 175 12.69 40.58 22.95
C PRO A 175 12.51 41.77 22.01
N ILE A 176 12.39 42.98 22.58
CA ILE A 176 12.23 44.22 21.79
C ILE A 176 13.53 44.56 21.04
N GLU A 177 14.68 44.41 21.69
CA GLU A 177 16.01 44.64 21.08
C GLU A 177 16.30 43.64 19.98
N PHE A 178 15.63 42.47 19.97
CA PHE A 178 15.77 41.47 18.90
C PHE A 178 15.33 42.01 17.53
N ILE A 179 14.36 42.95 17.51
CA ILE A 179 13.96 43.66 16.28
C ILE A 179 15.14 44.44 15.70
N ASP A 180 15.87 45.15 16.57
CA ASP A 180 17.03 45.96 16.19
C ASP A 180 18.21 45.08 15.70
N VAL A 181 18.38 43.92 16.28
CA VAL A 181 19.36 42.93 15.76
C VAL A 181 18.99 42.52 14.32
N LYS A 182 17.71 42.19 14.07
CA LYS A 182 17.20 41.88 12.74
C LYS A 182 17.33 43.06 11.75
N ALA A 183 17.08 44.26 12.22
CA ALA A 183 17.24 45.47 11.43
C ALA A 183 18.68 45.69 10.93
N LEU A 184 19.68 45.34 11.75
CA LEU A 184 21.09 45.44 11.37
C LEU A 184 21.56 44.27 10.51
N MET A 185 21.21 43.01 10.88
CA MET A 185 21.72 41.84 10.17
C MET A 185 20.95 41.53 8.90
N GLY A 186 19.69 41.97 8.79
CA GLY A 186 18.74 41.55 7.75
C GLY A 186 18.20 40.15 7.97
N ASP A 187 17.34 39.72 7.04
CA ASP A 187 16.84 38.35 6.96
C ASP A 187 16.81 37.86 5.52
N THR A 188 17.58 36.81 5.24
CA THR A 188 17.67 36.23 3.89
C THR A 188 16.40 35.45 3.52
N ALA A 189 15.66 34.89 4.50
CA ALA A 189 14.44 34.16 4.25
C ALA A 189 13.29 35.07 3.78
N ASP A 190 13.23 36.28 4.37
CA ASP A 190 12.22 37.28 4.06
C ASP A 190 12.73 38.39 3.12
N ASN A 191 13.97 38.22 2.64
CA ASN A 191 14.64 39.23 1.81
C ASN A 191 14.69 40.63 2.43
N ILE A 192 14.88 40.69 3.75
CA ILE A 192 15.10 41.92 4.47
C ILE A 192 16.59 42.30 4.36
N PRO A 193 16.92 43.45 3.78
CA PRO A 193 18.29 43.75 3.38
C PRO A 193 19.30 43.91 4.52
N GLY A 194 18.88 44.47 5.67
CA GLY A 194 19.79 44.78 6.77
C GLY A 194 20.87 45.81 6.36
N VAL A 195 21.94 45.91 7.15
CA VAL A 195 23.10 46.73 6.86
C VAL A 195 24.20 45.87 6.23
N PRO A 196 24.60 46.11 5.00
CA PRO A 196 25.64 45.32 4.31
C PRO A 196 26.90 45.12 5.16
N GLY A 197 27.29 43.85 5.39
CA GLY A 197 28.48 43.49 6.15
C GLY A 197 28.36 43.52 7.67
N ILE A 198 27.16 43.72 8.19
CA ILE A 198 26.84 43.49 9.62
C ILE A 198 26.07 42.14 9.70
N GLY A 199 26.72 41.12 10.23
CA GLY A 199 26.08 39.81 10.47
C GLY A 199 25.64 39.67 11.92
N GLU A 200 24.95 38.56 12.23
CA GLU A 200 24.30 38.28 13.52
C GLU A 200 25.18 38.64 14.75
N LYS A 201 26.42 38.11 14.81
CA LYS A 201 27.31 38.37 15.97
C LYS A 201 27.64 39.83 16.16
N THR A 202 27.82 40.56 15.07
CA THR A 202 28.15 42.01 15.16
C THR A 202 26.89 42.80 15.49
N ALA A 203 25.76 42.48 14.89
CA ALA A 203 24.47 43.11 15.22
C ALA A 203 24.11 42.92 16.70
N THR A 204 24.21 41.69 17.21
CA THR A 204 23.94 41.35 18.60
C THR A 204 24.86 42.15 19.55
N ALA A 205 26.16 42.20 19.26
CA ALA A 205 27.12 42.93 20.11
C ALA A 205 26.83 44.45 20.13
N ILE A 206 26.45 45.04 18.99
CA ILE A 206 26.07 46.46 18.89
C ILE A 206 24.81 46.71 19.68
N ILE A 207 23.77 45.92 19.50
CA ILE A 207 22.48 46.14 20.18
C ILE A 207 22.56 45.84 21.67
N ALA A 208 23.30 44.81 22.09
CA ALA A 208 23.56 44.55 23.51
C ALA A 208 24.28 45.72 24.21
N GLN A 209 25.08 46.50 23.45
CA GLN A 209 25.81 47.67 24.02
C GLN A 209 24.97 48.97 23.95
N TYR A 210 24.23 49.20 22.88
CA TYR A 210 23.56 50.48 22.63
C TYR A 210 22.03 50.40 22.73
N GLY A 211 21.43 49.23 22.84
CA GLY A 211 19.99 49.01 23.05
C GLY A 211 19.12 49.17 21.81
N SER A 212 19.49 50.04 20.86
CA SER A 212 18.72 50.23 19.61
C SER A 212 19.57 50.66 18.43
N VAL A 213 19.08 50.53 17.23
CA VAL A 213 19.73 51.02 15.99
C VAL A 213 19.90 52.52 16.04
N GLU A 214 18.94 53.28 16.54
CA GLU A 214 18.97 54.75 16.66
C GLU A 214 20.09 55.20 17.59
N ASN A 215 20.20 54.58 18.75
CA ASN A 215 21.26 54.92 19.73
C ASN A 215 22.63 54.43 19.21
N ALA A 216 22.71 53.29 18.56
CA ALA A 216 23.92 52.83 17.90
C ALA A 216 24.38 53.81 16.79
N TYR A 217 23.42 54.35 16.05
CA TYR A 217 23.72 55.39 15.05
C TYR A 217 24.18 56.73 15.68
N ALA A 218 23.59 57.14 16.78
CA ALA A 218 24.02 58.33 17.53
C ALA A 218 25.49 58.22 18.03
N HIS A 219 25.96 56.98 18.28
CA HIS A 219 27.33 56.70 18.73
C HIS A 219 28.15 55.98 17.66
N VAL A 220 27.82 56.18 16.38
CA VAL A 220 28.32 55.42 15.27
C VAL A 220 29.84 55.46 15.12
N ASP A 221 30.49 56.55 15.53
CA ASP A 221 31.96 56.70 15.52
C ASP A 221 32.68 55.82 16.56
N GLU A 222 31.97 55.33 17.56
CA GLU A 222 32.49 54.49 18.62
C GLU A 222 32.30 53.00 18.38
N LEU A 223 31.53 52.67 17.30
CA LEU A 223 31.20 51.28 16.98
C LEU A 223 32.41 50.43 16.59
N LYS A 224 32.42 49.20 17.06
CA LYS A 224 33.41 48.16 16.67
C LYS A 224 32.69 47.01 15.98
N PRO A 225 33.26 46.45 14.91
CA PRO A 225 34.52 46.87 14.22
C PRO A 225 34.30 48.11 13.35
N PRO A 226 35.38 48.86 12.98
CA PRO A 226 35.30 50.12 12.21
C PRO A 226 34.46 49.99 10.92
N ARG A 227 34.44 48.81 10.30
CA ARG A 227 33.62 48.53 9.12
C ARG A 227 32.11 48.68 9.45
N ALA A 228 31.67 48.24 10.62
CA ALA A 228 30.26 48.33 11.00
C ALA A 228 29.88 49.81 11.22
N SER A 229 30.74 50.62 11.81
CA SER A 229 30.58 52.07 11.94
C SER A 229 30.38 52.72 10.56
N LYS A 230 31.30 52.45 9.61
CA LYS A 230 31.23 53.01 8.26
C LYS A 230 29.91 52.60 7.60
N ASN A 231 29.57 51.31 7.61
CA ASN A 231 28.42 50.77 6.92
C ASN A 231 27.11 51.26 7.55
N LEU A 232 27.00 51.35 8.87
CA LEU A 232 25.80 51.87 9.51
C LEU A 232 25.60 53.36 9.18
N LYS A 233 26.69 54.19 9.03
CA LYS A 233 26.57 55.56 8.55
C LYS A 233 26.00 55.65 7.15
N GLU A 234 26.49 54.78 6.25
CA GLU A 234 26.15 54.81 4.84
C GLU A 234 24.73 54.25 4.59
N TYR A 235 24.32 53.23 5.33
CA TYR A 235 23.08 52.51 5.12
C TYR A 235 22.06 52.62 6.27
N TYR A 236 22.06 53.76 6.97
CA TYR A 236 21.14 53.96 8.09
C TYR A 236 19.66 53.90 7.72
N ASP A 237 19.30 54.52 6.59
CA ASP A 237 17.93 54.49 6.07
C ASP A 237 17.49 53.05 5.73
N LEU A 238 18.43 52.23 5.24
CA LEU A 238 18.17 50.82 4.99
C LEU A 238 17.96 50.03 6.28
N ALA A 239 18.70 50.37 7.34
CA ALA A 239 18.48 49.78 8.69
C ALA A 239 17.10 50.17 9.23
N GLN A 240 16.65 51.40 9.09
CA GLN A 240 15.32 51.87 9.51
C GLN A 240 14.20 51.14 8.74
N MET A 241 14.34 51.01 7.41
CA MET A 241 13.40 50.23 6.60
C MET A 241 13.38 48.75 7.04
N SER A 242 14.55 48.16 7.25
CA SER A 242 14.68 46.78 7.71
C SER A 242 14.06 46.58 9.11
N LYS A 243 14.19 47.56 10.00
CA LYS A 243 13.51 47.56 11.31
C LYS A 243 12.00 47.54 11.17
N THR A 244 11.46 48.35 10.28
CA THR A 244 10.01 48.41 10.02
C THR A 244 9.50 47.09 9.39
N LEU A 245 10.27 46.50 8.46
CA LEU A 245 9.92 45.23 7.86
C LEU A 245 9.98 44.03 8.84
N ALA A 246 10.93 44.05 9.80
CA ALA A 246 11.11 43.01 10.81
C ALA A 246 10.15 43.15 11.99
N THR A 247 9.52 44.32 12.18
CA THR A 247 8.61 44.57 13.29
C THR A 247 7.25 43.93 13.01
N ILE A 248 6.76 43.13 13.96
CA ILE A 248 5.42 42.56 13.93
C ILE A 248 4.43 43.65 14.35
N GLU A 249 3.37 43.84 13.57
CA GLU A 249 2.28 44.78 13.91
C GLU A 249 1.42 44.19 15.02
N ILE A 250 1.34 44.89 16.14
CA ILE A 250 0.59 44.46 17.32
C ILE A 250 -0.72 45.26 17.55
N HIS A 251 -1.08 46.11 16.60
CA HIS A 251 -2.30 46.92 16.60
C HIS A 251 -3.09 46.74 15.28
N ALA A 252 -3.00 45.57 14.66
CA ALA A 252 -3.76 45.28 13.46
C ALA A 252 -5.26 45.45 13.72
N ASP A 253 -5.95 46.06 12.74
CA ASP A 253 -7.40 46.27 12.83
C ASP A 253 -8.12 44.92 12.55
N ILE A 254 -8.33 44.14 13.60
CA ILE A 254 -8.98 42.83 13.58
C ILE A 254 -10.22 42.79 14.45
N ASP A 255 -11.25 42.11 13.96
CA ASP A 255 -12.42 41.76 14.78
C ASP A 255 -12.21 40.38 15.37
N TYR A 256 -11.68 40.33 16.59
CA TYR A 256 -11.36 39.08 17.29
C TYR A 256 -12.18 38.94 18.57
N ASP A 257 -13.06 37.94 18.58
CA ASP A 257 -13.84 37.55 19.75
C ASP A 257 -13.18 36.41 20.51
N LEU A 258 -12.64 36.74 21.70
CA LEU A 258 -12.02 35.73 22.57
C LEU A 258 -13.04 34.68 23.05
N SER A 259 -14.33 35.04 23.16
CA SER A 259 -15.37 34.10 23.61
C SER A 259 -15.60 32.98 22.63
N GLY A 260 -15.46 33.25 21.33
CA GLY A 260 -15.53 32.24 20.26
C GLY A 260 -14.36 31.25 20.25
N ALA A 261 -13.24 31.65 20.86
CA ALA A 261 -12.04 30.78 20.91
C ALA A 261 -11.99 29.89 22.17
N LYS A 262 -13.03 29.88 22.98
CA LYS A 262 -13.07 29.13 24.25
C LYS A 262 -13.13 27.64 24.03
N LEU A 263 -12.27 26.89 24.70
CA LEU A 263 -12.26 25.44 24.75
C LEU A 263 -12.99 24.93 26.01
N ASN A 264 -13.84 23.93 25.85
CA ASN A 264 -14.45 23.19 26.95
C ASN A 264 -13.64 21.93 27.30
N GLY A 265 -12.30 22.05 27.36
CA GLY A 265 -11.33 20.98 27.47
C GLY A 265 -10.96 20.39 26.10
N ILE A 266 -9.87 19.63 26.03
CA ILE A 266 -9.37 19.04 24.79
C ILE A 266 -10.39 18.06 24.17
N SER A 267 -11.18 17.39 25.01
CA SER A 267 -12.24 16.46 24.55
C SER A 267 -13.31 17.13 23.69
N SER A 268 -13.52 18.45 23.81
CA SER A 268 -14.48 19.15 22.96
C SER A 268 -14.06 19.26 21.49
N LEU A 269 -12.79 18.99 21.18
CA LEU A 269 -12.27 18.94 19.81
C LEU A 269 -12.60 17.64 19.09
N TYR A 270 -12.97 16.61 19.83
CA TYR A 270 -13.28 15.28 19.29
C TYR A 270 -14.74 15.19 18.87
N THR A 271 -15.14 16.01 17.91
CA THR A 271 -16.49 16.03 17.35
C THR A 271 -16.73 14.88 16.38
N GLU A 272 -17.97 14.59 16.06
CA GLU A 272 -18.33 13.60 15.05
C GLU A 272 -17.80 13.98 13.66
N GLU A 273 -17.91 15.24 13.27
CA GLU A 273 -17.40 15.74 11.99
C GLU A 273 -15.88 15.60 11.90
N ALA A 274 -15.16 15.88 12.96
CA ALA A 274 -13.70 15.71 13.01
C ALA A 274 -13.32 14.22 12.94
N TYR A 275 -14.08 13.34 13.60
CA TYR A 275 -13.93 11.90 13.49
C TYR A 275 -14.10 11.40 12.06
N LEU A 276 -15.18 11.80 11.40
CA LEU A 276 -15.45 11.42 10.01
C LEU A 276 -14.36 11.91 9.05
N LEU A 277 -13.87 13.14 9.28
CA LEU A 277 -12.78 13.69 8.47
C LEU A 277 -11.44 12.98 8.73
N CYS A 278 -11.11 12.63 9.98
CA CYS A 278 -9.95 11.81 10.31
C CYS A 278 -10.02 10.42 9.65
N LYS A 279 -11.23 9.84 9.59
CA LYS A 279 -11.47 8.55 8.93
C LYS A 279 -11.29 8.67 7.41
N ARG A 280 -11.83 9.72 6.78
CA ARG A 280 -11.64 10.01 5.35
C ARG A 280 -10.16 10.21 5.00
N LEU A 281 -9.41 10.91 5.86
CA LEU A 281 -7.99 11.16 5.68
C LEU A 281 -7.09 10.00 6.14
N GLU A 282 -7.68 8.90 6.63
CA GLU A 282 -7.01 7.66 7.07
C GLU A 282 -6.03 7.83 8.24
N PHE A 283 -6.35 8.74 9.16
CA PHE A 283 -5.54 9.01 10.35
C PHE A 283 -5.77 7.99 11.48
N LYS A 284 -5.49 6.71 11.22
CA LYS A 284 -5.77 5.59 12.14
C LYS A 284 -5.32 5.84 13.59
N ASN A 285 -4.13 6.41 13.78
CA ASN A 285 -3.61 6.69 15.13
C ASN A 285 -4.34 7.82 15.86
N LEU A 286 -4.94 8.76 15.13
CA LEU A 286 -5.71 9.85 15.74
C LEU A 286 -7.14 9.42 16.07
N LEU A 287 -7.71 8.46 15.34
CA LEU A 287 -9.04 7.94 15.61
C LEU A 287 -9.18 7.37 17.03
N ASN A 288 -8.11 6.78 17.58
CA ASN A 288 -8.09 6.27 18.96
C ASN A 288 -8.25 7.35 20.04
N ARG A 289 -8.16 8.64 19.70
CA ARG A 289 -8.37 9.76 20.61
C ARG A 289 -9.84 10.14 20.75
N PHE A 290 -10.65 9.75 19.77
CA PHE A 290 -12.07 10.05 19.74
C PHE A 290 -12.81 8.98 20.58
N ALA A 291 -13.33 9.39 21.73
CA ALA A 291 -14.24 8.57 22.54
C ALA A 291 -15.68 8.67 22.00
N VAL A 292 -15.84 8.70 20.68
CA VAL A 292 -17.14 8.81 20.05
C VAL A 292 -17.78 7.42 20.13
N GLU A 293 -18.99 7.30 20.68
CA GLU A 293 -19.87 6.19 20.37
C GLU A 293 -19.98 6.15 18.84
N THR A 294 -19.63 5.01 18.23
CA THR A 294 -19.70 4.82 16.78
C THR A 294 -21.02 5.40 16.25
N PRO A 295 -20.99 6.21 15.15
CA PRO A 295 -22.21 6.79 14.61
C PRO A 295 -23.26 5.71 14.45
N LYS A 296 -24.39 5.81 15.12
CA LYS A 296 -25.48 4.86 14.98
C LYS A 296 -26.04 5.02 13.57
N ASN A 297 -25.56 4.15 12.67
CA ASN A 297 -26.19 4.04 11.35
C ASN A 297 -27.61 3.51 11.57
N GLN A 298 -28.60 4.21 11.01
CA GLN A 298 -30.01 3.81 11.09
C GLN A 298 -30.24 2.37 10.61
N ALA A 299 -29.40 1.84 9.72
CA ALA A 299 -29.47 0.45 9.26
C ALA A 299 -29.35 -0.56 10.41
N ALA A 300 -28.51 -0.30 11.41
CA ALA A 300 -28.34 -1.20 12.55
C ALA A 300 -29.60 -1.32 13.43
N GLU A 301 -30.48 -0.33 13.42
CA GLU A 301 -31.76 -0.38 14.14
C GLU A 301 -32.72 -1.46 13.59
N HIS A 302 -32.47 -1.91 12.36
CA HIS A 302 -33.25 -2.92 11.64
C HIS A 302 -32.58 -4.29 11.59
N PHE A 303 -31.47 -4.50 12.30
CA PHE A 303 -30.80 -5.79 12.39
C PHE A 303 -31.46 -6.69 13.43
N LYS A 304 -31.80 -7.92 13.04
CA LYS A 304 -32.57 -8.85 13.86
C LYS A 304 -31.93 -10.22 13.95
N LEU A 305 -31.88 -10.75 15.16
CA LEU A 305 -31.49 -12.15 15.41
C LEU A 305 -32.72 -13.06 15.21
N VAL A 306 -32.53 -14.19 14.51
CA VAL A 306 -33.54 -15.23 14.28
C VAL A 306 -32.95 -16.57 14.76
N GLU A 307 -33.65 -17.22 15.70
CA GLU A 307 -33.29 -18.52 16.25
C GLU A 307 -34.42 -19.56 16.07
N ASP A 308 -35.58 -19.09 15.59
CA ASP A 308 -36.79 -19.94 15.38
C ASP A 308 -36.93 -20.32 13.91
N ARG A 309 -37.23 -21.61 13.66
CA ARG A 309 -37.39 -22.16 12.31
C ARG A 309 -38.47 -21.46 11.49
N LYS A 310 -39.66 -21.22 12.11
CA LYS A 310 -40.79 -20.59 11.38
C LYS A 310 -40.50 -19.13 11.04
N GLU A 311 -39.70 -18.46 11.84
CA GLU A 311 -39.24 -17.12 11.56
C GLU A 311 -38.24 -17.14 10.40
N ALA A 312 -37.28 -18.08 10.40
CA ALA A 312 -36.35 -18.30 9.30
C ALA A 312 -37.08 -18.59 7.98
N GLU A 313 -38.09 -19.48 7.98
CA GLU A 313 -38.94 -19.75 6.80
C GLU A 313 -39.62 -18.49 6.25
N LYS A 314 -40.05 -17.56 7.13
CA LYS A 314 -40.63 -16.28 6.71
C LYS A 314 -39.58 -15.34 6.10
N VAL A 315 -38.37 -15.31 6.66
CA VAL A 315 -37.26 -14.51 6.11
C VAL A 315 -36.94 -14.98 4.69
N PHE A 316 -36.75 -16.28 4.49
CA PHE A 316 -36.45 -16.82 3.16
C PHE A 316 -37.60 -16.64 2.17
N ALA A 317 -38.86 -16.72 2.60
CA ALA A 317 -40.01 -16.41 1.76
C ALA A 317 -40.06 -14.93 1.26
N LYS A 318 -39.50 -13.99 2.04
CA LYS A 318 -39.35 -12.58 1.64
C LYS A 318 -38.37 -12.38 0.47
N LEU A 319 -37.48 -13.31 0.21
CA LEU A 319 -36.46 -13.20 -0.86
C LEU A 319 -37.06 -13.33 -2.26
N ARG A 320 -38.26 -13.88 -2.40
CA ARG A 320 -38.85 -14.20 -3.68
C ARG A 320 -38.86 -13.00 -4.65
N GLY A 321 -38.11 -13.15 -5.76
CA GLY A 321 -37.97 -12.15 -6.81
C GLY A 321 -37.23 -10.89 -6.43
N ARG A 322 -36.53 -10.86 -5.26
CA ARG A 322 -35.75 -9.73 -4.77
C ARG A 322 -34.24 -9.98 -4.88
N ASN A 323 -33.46 -8.92 -4.84
CA ASN A 323 -32.02 -9.03 -4.68
C ASN A 323 -31.70 -9.29 -3.21
N CYS A 324 -30.94 -10.34 -2.93
CA CYS A 324 -30.57 -10.78 -1.60
C CYS A 324 -29.09 -10.46 -1.36
N GLY A 325 -28.79 -9.83 -0.21
CA GLY A 325 -27.43 -9.82 0.34
C GLY A 325 -27.26 -10.95 1.34
N PHE A 326 -26.12 -11.61 1.36
CA PHE A 326 -25.87 -12.69 2.29
C PHE A 326 -24.42 -12.73 2.78
N TYR A 327 -24.26 -13.35 3.96
CA TYR A 327 -22.95 -13.72 4.51
C TYR A 327 -23.09 -15.01 5.33
N ILE A 328 -22.47 -16.08 4.86
CA ILE A 328 -22.40 -17.33 5.60
C ILE A 328 -21.31 -17.20 6.65
N VAL A 329 -21.70 -17.28 7.92
CA VAL A 329 -20.81 -17.01 9.05
C VAL A 329 -20.00 -18.26 9.38
N PRO A 330 -18.67 -18.27 9.14
CA PRO A 330 -17.84 -19.42 9.44
C PRO A 330 -17.59 -19.54 10.93
N GLY A 331 -17.51 -20.77 11.42
CA GLY A 331 -16.97 -21.10 12.73
C GLY A 331 -15.67 -21.88 12.61
N SER A 332 -14.89 -21.97 13.68
CA SER A 332 -13.66 -22.77 13.73
C SER A 332 -13.96 -24.26 13.82
N LYS A 333 -13.15 -25.11 13.15
CA LYS A 333 -13.19 -26.55 13.39
C LYS A 333 -12.96 -26.81 14.87
N LYS A 334 -13.82 -27.63 15.53
CA LYS A 334 -13.59 -28.06 16.91
C LYS A 334 -12.20 -28.72 16.96
N LYS A 335 -11.26 -28.12 17.69
CA LYS A 335 -10.06 -28.85 18.12
C LYS A 335 -10.51 -30.02 18.98
N ASP A 336 -10.17 -31.22 18.57
CA ASP A 336 -10.39 -32.40 19.44
C ASP A 336 -9.75 -32.13 20.80
N SER A 337 -10.52 -32.28 21.85
CA SER A 337 -10.21 -31.93 23.25
C SER A 337 -9.11 -32.77 23.90
N HIS A 338 -8.12 -33.22 23.14
CA HIS A 338 -6.99 -34.03 23.60
C HIS A 338 -5.60 -33.39 23.43
N GLU A 339 -5.51 -32.09 23.00
CA GLU A 339 -4.24 -31.41 22.82
C GLU A 339 -4.11 -30.10 23.61
N GLU A 340 -4.63 -30.04 24.83
CA GLU A 340 -4.24 -28.99 25.80
C GLU A 340 -3.62 -29.66 27.04
N GLU A 341 -2.41 -30.21 26.90
CA GLU A 341 -1.41 -30.30 27.98
C GLU A 341 -0.05 -30.66 27.35
N ASP A 342 0.92 -29.84 27.69
CA ASP A 342 2.33 -29.94 27.44
C ASP A 342 2.91 -29.27 26.16
N GLY A 343 3.36 -28.02 26.37
CA GLY A 343 4.42 -27.38 25.63
C GLY A 343 5.77 -28.10 25.78
N GLN A 344 5.89 -29.30 25.22
CA GLN A 344 7.17 -29.95 24.93
C GLN A 344 7.04 -30.76 23.64
N MET A 345 7.91 -30.39 22.66
CA MET A 345 8.07 -31.20 21.46
C MET A 345 8.27 -32.67 21.79
N ASN A 346 7.32 -33.51 21.41
CA ASN A 346 7.55 -34.94 21.27
C ASN A 346 7.80 -35.27 19.80
N LEU A 347 9.09 -35.39 19.51
CA LEU A 347 9.63 -35.99 18.32
C LEU A 347 9.51 -37.50 18.46
N PHE A 348 8.63 -38.18 17.79
CA PHE A 348 8.41 -39.60 17.60
C PHE A 348 6.98 -40.07 17.91
N ALA A 349 6.16 -40.01 16.86
CA ALA A 349 5.07 -41.02 16.70
C ALA A 349 4.94 -41.31 15.20
N ALA A 350 5.71 -42.25 14.74
CA ALA A 350 5.43 -42.93 13.48
C ALA A 350 4.30 -43.93 13.77
N GLY A 351 3.19 -43.84 13.04
CA GLY A 351 2.10 -44.77 13.15
C GLY A 351 1.01 -44.54 12.14
N ASP A 352 0.99 -45.41 11.13
CA ASP A 352 -0.10 -45.76 10.23
C ASP A 352 -0.73 -44.65 9.37
N MET A 353 -0.29 -44.63 8.13
CA MET A 353 -1.03 -44.02 7.02
C MET A 353 -2.34 -44.80 6.78
N PRO A 354 -3.50 -44.15 6.80
CA PRO A 354 -4.71 -44.77 6.24
C PRO A 354 -4.57 -44.80 4.73
N GLY A 355 -4.87 -45.96 4.12
CA GLY A 355 -4.81 -46.16 2.68
C GLY A 355 -5.62 -45.12 1.92
N ALA A 356 -5.00 -44.60 0.88
CA ALA A 356 -5.62 -43.71 -0.09
C ALA A 356 -6.59 -44.49 -0.99
N ASP A 357 -7.86 -44.51 -0.58
CA ASP A 357 -8.98 -44.85 -1.45
C ASP A 357 -10.11 -43.84 -1.18
N SER A 358 -9.86 -42.56 -1.47
CA SER A 358 -10.93 -41.57 -1.59
C SER A 358 -10.95 -41.06 -3.02
N GLU A 359 -12.04 -41.36 -3.74
CA GLU A 359 -12.33 -40.79 -5.06
C GLU A 359 -12.36 -39.25 -4.98
N PRO A 360 -12.09 -38.51 -6.07
CA PRO A 360 -12.08 -37.02 -6.09
C PRO A 360 -13.34 -36.37 -5.52
N SER A 361 -14.52 -37.02 -5.78
CA SER A 361 -15.80 -36.62 -5.18
C SER A 361 -15.82 -36.69 -3.64
N GLY A 362 -15.00 -37.52 -3.04
CA GLY A 362 -14.92 -37.66 -1.59
C GLY A 362 -14.27 -36.50 -0.88
N ILE A 363 -13.30 -35.81 -1.52
CA ILE A 363 -12.62 -34.65 -0.94
C ILE A 363 -13.55 -33.43 -0.92
N VAL A 364 -14.23 -33.17 -2.05
CA VAL A 364 -15.20 -32.08 -2.15
C VAL A 364 -16.35 -32.28 -1.16
N GLU A 365 -16.90 -33.52 -1.10
CA GLU A 365 -17.99 -33.85 -0.17
C GLU A 365 -17.57 -33.72 1.29
N SER A 366 -16.31 -34.02 1.64
CA SER A 366 -15.79 -33.84 3.01
C SER A 366 -15.61 -32.36 3.36
N ALA A 367 -15.09 -31.54 2.44
CA ALA A 367 -14.91 -30.11 2.64
C ALA A 367 -16.24 -29.36 2.79
N GLU A 368 -17.23 -29.74 1.98
CA GLU A 368 -18.60 -29.18 2.08
C GLU A 368 -19.26 -29.56 3.39
N ASN A 369 -19.18 -30.82 3.82
CA ASN A 369 -19.74 -31.28 5.09
C ASN A 369 -19.06 -30.58 6.28
N ASP A 370 -17.75 -30.46 6.30
CA ASP A 370 -16.99 -29.76 7.33
C ASP A 370 -17.40 -28.27 7.39
N ALA A 371 -17.52 -27.60 6.23
CA ALA A 371 -17.94 -26.21 6.17
C ALA A 371 -19.38 -26.00 6.68
N VAL A 372 -20.27 -26.92 6.38
CA VAL A 372 -21.67 -26.91 6.88
C VAL A 372 -21.70 -27.15 8.39
N GLU A 373 -20.94 -28.10 8.91
CA GLU A 373 -20.89 -28.41 10.36
C GLU A 373 -20.30 -27.25 11.18
N CYS A 374 -19.31 -26.55 10.64
CA CYS A 374 -18.70 -25.41 11.30
C CYS A 374 -19.50 -24.10 11.14
N CYS A 375 -20.53 -24.05 10.28
CA CYS A 375 -21.28 -22.83 10.02
C CYS A 375 -22.07 -22.36 11.25
N LEU A 376 -21.85 -21.12 11.69
CA LEU A 376 -22.55 -20.50 12.84
C LEU A 376 -23.92 -19.94 12.46
N GLY A 377 -24.23 -19.82 11.18
CA GLY A 377 -25.48 -19.29 10.66
C GLY A 377 -25.31 -18.49 9.39
N ALA A 378 -26.37 -17.81 8.96
CA ALA A 378 -26.37 -16.98 7.78
C ALA A 378 -26.95 -15.59 8.07
N ALA A 379 -26.24 -14.53 7.73
CA ALA A 379 -26.80 -13.20 7.70
C ALA A 379 -27.45 -12.95 6.31
N ILE A 380 -28.66 -12.40 6.29
CA ILE A 380 -29.50 -12.24 5.12
C ILE A 380 -30.08 -10.84 5.10
N SER A 381 -29.80 -10.06 4.05
CA SER A 381 -30.43 -8.78 3.78
C SER A 381 -31.46 -8.94 2.67
N THR A 382 -32.69 -8.50 2.94
CA THR A 382 -33.82 -8.60 1.99
C THR A 382 -34.00 -7.33 1.15
N GLY A 383 -33.11 -6.33 1.31
CA GLY A 383 -33.32 -4.96 0.86
C GLY A 383 -34.35 -4.23 1.74
N GLU A 384 -34.55 -2.94 1.54
CA GLU A 384 -35.55 -2.15 2.23
C GLU A 384 -35.62 -2.39 3.76
N GLU A 385 -34.59 -1.96 4.49
CA GLU A 385 -34.62 -1.77 5.94
C GLU A 385 -34.60 -3.04 6.83
N GLU A 386 -34.53 -4.28 6.32
CA GLU A 386 -34.47 -5.47 7.17
C GLU A 386 -33.27 -6.37 6.82
N THR A 387 -32.43 -6.59 7.80
CA THR A 387 -31.33 -7.59 7.74
C THR A 387 -31.41 -8.52 8.95
N PHE A 388 -31.26 -9.80 8.71
CA PHE A 388 -31.43 -10.85 9.72
C PHE A 388 -30.16 -11.68 9.85
N PHE A 389 -29.78 -12.01 11.07
CA PHE A 389 -28.86 -13.10 11.32
C PHE A 389 -29.65 -14.34 11.78
N ILE A 390 -29.64 -15.38 10.97
CA ILE A 390 -30.28 -16.67 11.25
C ILE A 390 -29.21 -17.56 11.88
N LYS A 391 -29.31 -17.74 13.19
CA LYS A 391 -28.30 -18.44 14.00
C LYS A 391 -28.51 -19.95 13.96
N ALA A 392 -27.42 -20.68 13.72
CA ALA A 392 -27.44 -22.13 13.84
C ALA A 392 -27.48 -22.58 15.29
N GLY A 393 -28.25 -23.65 15.57
CA GLY A 393 -28.40 -24.22 16.89
C GLY A 393 -29.14 -25.54 16.86
N GLU A 394 -29.45 -26.12 18.05
CA GLU A 394 -30.08 -27.42 18.16
C GLU A 394 -31.44 -27.53 17.43
N ASN A 395 -32.25 -26.47 17.51
CA ASN A 395 -33.59 -26.42 16.90
C ASN A 395 -33.58 -25.98 15.42
N LEU A 396 -32.47 -25.43 14.97
CA LEU A 396 -32.28 -24.94 13.61
C LEU A 396 -30.84 -25.20 13.17
N PRO A 397 -30.49 -26.45 12.78
CA PRO A 397 -29.15 -26.83 12.36
C PRO A 397 -28.69 -26.03 11.13
N ALA A 398 -27.36 -25.74 11.01
CA ALA A 398 -26.76 -25.04 9.89
C ALA A 398 -27.16 -25.62 8.53
N LYS A 399 -27.13 -26.95 8.37
CA LYS A 399 -27.55 -27.66 7.14
C LYS A 399 -28.98 -27.29 6.73
N GLN A 400 -29.88 -27.10 7.69
CA GLN A 400 -31.27 -26.70 7.40
C GLN A 400 -31.35 -25.23 6.98
N ILE A 401 -30.59 -24.34 7.60
CA ILE A 401 -30.52 -22.92 7.22
C ILE A 401 -30.02 -22.81 5.77
N LEU A 402 -28.91 -23.48 5.47
CA LEU A 402 -28.30 -23.48 4.13
C LEU A 402 -29.23 -24.08 3.09
N SER A 403 -29.91 -25.18 3.41
CA SER A 403 -30.93 -25.79 2.50
C SER A 403 -32.09 -24.84 2.22
N MET A 404 -32.63 -24.16 3.24
CA MET A 404 -33.68 -23.13 3.04
C MET A 404 -33.16 -21.94 2.23
N PHE A 405 -31.92 -21.54 2.42
CA PHE A 405 -31.32 -20.46 1.68
C PHE A 405 -31.09 -20.83 0.21
N THR A 406 -30.47 -21.96 -0.07
CA THR A 406 -30.16 -22.39 -1.45
C THR A 406 -31.44 -22.69 -2.27
N THR A 407 -32.54 -23.07 -1.61
CA THR A 407 -33.86 -23.28 -2.25
C THR A 407 -34.71 -22.01 -2.28
N SER A 408 -34.24 -20.87 -1.74
CA SER A 408 -34.98 -19.61 -1.80
C SER A 408 -35.07 -19.08 -3.24
N GLU A 409 -36.14 -18.33 -3.56
CA GLU A 409 -36.42 -17.83 -4.90
C GLU A 409 -35.99 -16.35 -5.08
N ALA A 410 -34.76 -15.99 -4.65
CA ALA A 410 -34.26 -14.64 -4.88
C ALA A 410 -33.92 -14.43 -6.37
N ALA A 411 -34.05 -13.19 -6.85
CA ALA A 411 -33.67 -12.82 -8.21
C ALA A 411 -32.14 -12.85 -8.38
N SER A 412 -31.40 -12.44 -7.36
CA SER A 412 -29.93 -12.53 -7.31
C SER A 412 -29.43 -12.59 -5.88
N TYR A 413 -28.22 -13.10 -5.71
CA TYR A 413 -27.53 -13.28 -4.42
C TYR A 413 -26.20 -12.53 -4.44
N ALA A 414 -26.06 -11.50 -3.62
CA ALA A 414 -24.84 -10.72 -3.48
C ALA A 414 -24.14 -11.01 -2.17
N THR A 415 -22.82 -11.09 -2.21
CA THR A 415 -21.98 -11.22 -1.01
C THR A 415 -20.73 -10.37 -1.14
N LEU A 416 -19.99 -10.30 -0.05
CA LEU A 416 -18.62 -9.77 -0.03
C LEU A 416 -17.68 -10.93 0.23
N ASP A 417 -16.73 -11.18 -0.69
CA ASP A 417 -15.80 -12.29 -0.68
C ASP A 417 -16.52 -13.67 -0.75
N LEU A 418 -16.89 -14.06 -1.96
CA LEU A 418 -17.67 -15.27 -2.24
C LEU A 418 -16.87 -16.56 -2.02
N LYS A 419 -15.58 -16.58 -2.38
CA LYS A 419 -14.77 -17.80 -2.44
C LYS A 419 -14.81 -18.64 -1.15
N PRO A 420 -14.58 -18.10 0.07
CA PRO A 420 -14.61 -18.90 1.31
C PRO A 420 -16.00 -19.42 1.67
N GLN A 421 -17.07 -18.98 0.99
CA GLN A 421 -18.44 -19.39 1.29
C GLN A 421 -18.95 -20.51 0.36
N LEU A 422 -18.23 -20.83 -0.72
CA LEU A 422 -18.66 -21.79 -1.74
C LEU A 422 -18.84 -23.20 -1.20
N ALA A 423 -17.92 -23.67 -0.34
CA ALA A 423 -18.01 -24.99 0.29
C ALA A 423 -19.29 -25.16 1.12
N ALA A 424 -19.62 -24.18 1.95
CA ALA A 424 -20.86 -24.21 2.77
C ALA A 424 -22.12 -24.15 1.90
N LEU A 425 -22.04 -23.54 0.72
CA LEU A 425 -23.16 -23.46 -0.24
C LEU A 425 -23.28 -24.72 -1.13
N GLY A 426 -22.32 -25.67 -1.07
CA GLY A 426 -22.29 -26.85 -1.95
C GLY A 426 -22.06 -26.49 -3.42
N LEU A 427 -21.15 -25.56 -3.67
CA LEU A 427 -20.89 -24.99 -5.00
C LEU A 427 -19.44 -25.14 -5.47
N LEU A 428 -18.61 -25.95 -4.81
CA LEU A 428 -17.18 -26.09 -5.14
C LEU A 428 -16.97 -26.53 -6.60
N GLU A 429 -17.72 -27.51 -7.08
CA GLU A 429 -17.63 -28.02 -8.47
C GLU A 429 -18.48 -27.21 -9.48
N ARG A 430 -18.75 -25.94 -9.20
CA ARG A 430 -19.56 -25.06 -10.08
C ARG A 430 -20.98 -25.54 -10.37
N GLN A 431 -21.49 -26.45 -9.58
CA GLN A 431 -22.84 -26.98 -9.74
C GLN A 431 -23.87 -26.01 -9.18
N VAL A 432 -25.06 -26.04 -9.71
CA VAL A 432 -26.21 -25.32 -9.15
C VAL A 432 -26.72 -26.10 -7.94
N ASN A 433 -26.78 -25.45 -6.78
CA ASN A 433 -27.41 -26.02 -5.60
C ASN A 433 -28.73 -25.31 -5.28
N GLY A 434 -29.83 -26.00 -5.42
CA GLY A 434 -31.15 -25.40 -5.33
C GLY A 434 -31.37 -24.36 -6.44
N ASN A 435 -31.55 -23.08 -6.03
CA ASN A 435 -31.73 -21.94 -6.95
C ASN A 435 -30.48 -21.04 -7.06
N ILE A 436 -29.38 -21.41 -6.42
CA ILE A 436 -28.15 -20.64 -6.43
C ILE A 436 -27.13 -21.24 -7.39
N GLY A 437 -26.58 -20.42 -8.25
CA GLY A 437 -25.51 -20.80 -9.18
C GLY A 437 -24.81 -19.57 -9.73
N LEU A 438 -23.78 -19.75 -10.53
CA LEU A 438 -22.95 -18.66 -11.06
C LEU A 438 -23.77 -17.53 -11.69
N SER A 439 -24.85 -17.86 -12.42
CA SER A 439 -25.65 -16.89 -13.17
C SER A 439 -26.41 -15.86 -12.33
N ASN A 440 -26.58 -16.10 -11.02
CA ASN A 440 -27.30 -15.20 -10.12
C ASN A 440 -26.51 -14.80 -8.87
N LEU A 441 -25.21 -15.15 -8.83
CA LEU A 441 -24.27 -14.75 -7.77
C LEU A 441 -23.51 -13.46 -8.16
N PHE A 442 -23.20 -12.65 -7.15
CA PHE A 442 -22.44 -11.40 -7.29
C PHE A 442 -21.48 -11.22 -6.11
N ASP A 443 -20.20 -10.98 -6.40
CA ASP A 443 -19.19 -10.67 -5.39
C ASP A 443 -18.85 -9.17 -5.42
N GLY A 444 -19.24 -8.43 -4.36
CA GLY A 444 -19.00 -7.01 -4.23
C GLY A 444 -17.53 -6.64 -4.05
N VAL A 445 -16.70 -7.52 -3.49
CA VAL A 445 -15.24 -7.30 -3.33
C VAL A 445 -14.55 -7.34 -4.68
N LEU A 446 -14.87 -8.33 -5.53
CA LEU A 446 -14.31 -8.39 -6.89
C LEU A 446 -14.75 -7.20 -7.75
N ALA A 447 -16.01 -6.79 -7.64
CA ALA A 447 -16.50 -5.61 -8.35
C ALA A 447 -15.75 -4.34 -7.92
N ALA A 448 -15.59 -4.12 -6.62
CA ALA A 448 -14.87 -2.97 -6.07
C ALA A 448 -13.37 -2.99 -6.45
N TYR A 449 -12.74 -4.18 -6.48
CA TYR A 449 -11.37 -4.35 -6.94
C TYR A 449 -11.21 -3.95 -8.41
N LEU A 450 -12.08 -4.38 -9.29
CA LEU A 450 -11.99 -4.01 -10.71
C LEU A 450 -12.12 -2.50 -10.92
N LEU A 451 -13.00 -1.84 -10.16
CA LEU A 451 -13.19 -0.39 -10.23
C LEU A 451 -12.02 0.40 -9.65
N ASN A 452 -11.35 -0.11 -8.62
CA ASN A 452 -10.16 0.54 -8.06
C ASN A 452 -9.11 -0.49 -7.58
N PRO A 453 -8.25 -1.01 -8.48
CA PRO A 453 -7.27 -2.05 -8.15
C PRO A 453 -6.04 -1.56 -7.37
N LEU A 454 -5.98 -0.28 -7.00
CA LEU A 454 -4.86 0.30 -6.25
C LEU A 454 -5.04 0.25 -4.72
N LYS A 455 -6.22 -0.17 -4.25
CA LYS A 455 -6.45 -0.37 -2.82
C LYS A 455 -5.75 -1.63 -2.33
N ASN A 456 -5.31 -1.59 -1.07
CA ASN A 456 -4.69 -2.74 -0.42
C ASN A 456 -5.73 -3.73 0.14
N GLU A 457 -6.95 -3.27 0.42
CA GLU A 457 -8.03 -4.01 1.07
C GLU A 457 -9.39 -3.47 0.63
N TYR A 458 -10.40 -4.34 0.61
CA TYR A 458 -11.78 -4.01 0.21
C TYR A 458 -12.73 -4.46 1.32
N SER A 459 -12.65 -3.80 2.46
CA SER A 459 -13.53 -4.10 3.60
C SER A 459 -14.97 -3.64 3.33
N TYR A 460 -15.93 -4.20 4.07
CA TYR A 460 -17.34 -3.82 3.92
C TYR A 460 -17.57 -2.32 4.22
N GLU A 461 -16.83 -1.75 5.18
CA GLU A 461 -16.89 -0.33 5.48
C GLU A 461 -16.32 0.55 4.38
N ASP A 462 -15.28 0.09 3.66
CA ASP A 462 -14.75 0.80 2.50
C ASP A 462 -15.73 0.78 1.34
N ILE A 463 -16.36 -0.37 1.08
CA ILE A 463 -17.39 -0.52 0.05
C ILE A 463 -18.62 0.35 0.38
N ALA A 464 -19.06 0.39 1.64
CA ALA A 464 -20.15 1.26 2.07
C ALA A 464 -19.82 2.75 1.87
N LYS A 465 -18.60 3.16 2.21
CA LYS A 465 -18.12 4.53 2.01
C LYS A 465 -18.10 4.90 0.53
N ASP A 466 -17.47 4.07 -0.29
CA ASP A 466 -17.15 4.43 -1.68
C ASP A 466 -18.35 4.31 -2.62
N TYR A 467 -19.21 3.31 -2.41
CA TYR A 467 -20.31 2.99 -3.33
C TYR A 467 -21.72 3.25 -2.77
N MET A 468 -21.83 3.55 -1.48
CA MET A 468 -23.10 3.91 -0.85
C MET A 468 -23.08 5.31 -0.23
N GLY A 469 -21.91 5.95 -0.10
CA GLY A 469 -21.72 7.22 0.60
C GLY A 469 -22.02 7.14 2.11
N GLN A 470 -21.96 5.92 2.69
CA GLN A 470 -22.30 5.69 4.10
C GLN A 470 -21.07 5.35 4.91
N MET A 471 -20.90 6.04 6.05
CA MET A 471 -19.88 5.71 7.04
C MET A 471 -20.49 4.77 8.07
N ILE A 472 -19.96 3.56 8.16
CA ILE A 472 -20.39 2.52 9.09
C ILE A 472 -19.22 2.03 9.94
N PRO A 473 -19.46 1.46 11.14
CA PRO A 473 -18.41 0.94 12.00
C PRO A 473 -17.59 -0.14 11.30
N SER A 474 -16.28 -0.10 11.46
CA SER A 474 -15.39 -1.15 10.94
C SER A 474 -15.47 -2.44 11.78
N LYS A 475 -14.95 -3.56 11.25
CA LYS A 475 -14.76 -4.79 12.02
C LYS A 475 -13.97 -4.54 13.31
N ALA A 476 -12.93 -3.70 13.24
CA ALA A 476 -12.12 -3.35 14.41
C ALA A 476 -12.89 -2.51 15.44
N ASP A 477 -13.78 -1.62 14.99
CA ASP A 477 -14.64 -0.83 15.88
C ASP A 477 -15.65 -1.72 16.62
N LEU A 478 -16.21 -2.73 15.94
CA LEU A 478 -17.23 -3.62 16.50
C LEU A 478 -16.62 -4.75 17.33
N LEU A 479 -15.67 -5.49 16.78
CA LEU A 479 -15.16 -6.72 17.38
C LEU A 479 -13.80 -6.54 18.08
N GLY A 480 -13.08 -5.44 17.83
CA GLY A 480 -11.73 -5.23 18.36
C GLY A 480 -10.78 -6.37 17.97
N LYS A 481 -10.31 -7.11 18.97
CA LYS A 481 -9.41 -8.27 18.79
C LYS A 481 -10.11 -9.62 18.96
N LEU A 482 -11.42 -9.64 19.16
CA LEU A 482 -12.17 -10.88 19.37
C LEU A 482 -12.27 -11.67 18.06
N THR A 483 -12.19 -12.99 18.17
CA THR A 483 -12.58 -13.88 17.07
C THR A 483 -14.10 -13.84 16.86
N ILE A 484 -14.58 -14.36 15.73
CA ILE A 484 -16.02 -14.41 15.44
C ILE A 484 -16.79 -15.17 16.52
N GLU A 485 -16.28 -16.33 16.96
CA GLU A 485 -16.92 -17.12 18.02
C GLU A 485 -16.85 -16.44 19.39
N GLN A 486 -15.73 -15.80 19.72
CA GLN A 486 -15.60 -15.03 20.95
C GLN A 486 -16.59 -13.87 20.96
N ALA A 487 -16.67 -13.12 19.85
CA ALA A 487 -17.61 -12.01 19.72
C ALA A 487 -19.06 -12.45 19.82
N MET A 488 -19.43 -13.57 19.19
CA MET A 488 -20.76 -14.15 19.26
C MET A 488 -21.18 -14.47 20.71
N LYS A 489 -20.21 -14.87 21.56
CA LYS A 489 -20.43 -15.22 22.97
C LYS A 489 -20.35 -14.01 23.90
N ASP A 490 -19.29 -13.19 23.74
CA ASP A 490 -18.89 -12.19 24.72
C ASP A 490 -19.41 -10.77 24.37
N ALA A 491 -19.73 -10.52 23.09
CA ALA A 491 -20.23 -9.24 22.56
C ALA A 491 -21.33 -9.47 21.51
N PRO A 492 -22.47 -10.11 21.85
CA PRO A 492 -23.47 -10.58 20.87
C PRO A 492 -24.10 -9.46 20.03
N GLU A 493 -24.26 -8.25 20.57
CA GLU A 493 -24.79 -7.10 19.81
C GLU A 493 -23.79 -6.62 18.76
N ALA A 494 -22.51 -6.49 19.11
CA ALA A 494 -21.46 -6.11 18.19
C ALA A 494 -21.25 -7.16 17.10
N PHE A 495 -21.32 -8.45 17.47
CA PHE A 495 -21.29 -9.56 16.53
C PHE A 495 -22.48 -9.51 15.55
N LEU A 496 -23.71 -9.33 16.06
CA LEU A 496 -24.90 -9.21 15.22
C LEU A 496 -24.74 -8.06 14.20
N ASN A 497 -24.27 -6.91 14.67
CA ASN A 497 -24.05 -5.76 13.82
C ASN A 497 -23.02 -6.08 12.72
N TYR A 498 -21.89 -6.69 13.07
CA TYR A 498 -20.85 -7.06 12.11
C TYR A 498 -21.38 -7.98 11.00
N VAL A 499 -22.01 -9.10 11.36
CA VAL A 499 -22.47 -10.08 10.36
C VAL A 499 -23.62 -9.52 9.50
N CYS A 500 -24.49 -8.70 10.08
CA CYS A 500 -25.57 -8.04 9.36
C CYS A 500 -25.05 -6.95 8.42
N TYR A 501 -24.01 -6.18 8.81
CA TYR A 501 -23.39 -5.22 7.90
C TYR A 501 -22.79 -5.89 6.67
N MET A 502 -22.16 -7.07 6.81
CA MET A 502 -21.65 -7.82 5.65
C MET A 502 -22.75 -8.09 4.62
N ALA A 503 -23.88 -8.60 5.05
CA ALA A 503 -25.02 -8.89 4.15
C ALA A 503 -25.71 -7.63 3.64
N TYR A 504 -25.88 -6.61 4.50
CA TYR A 504 -26.50 -5.33 4.14
C TYR A 504 -25.71 -4.61 3.05
N VAL A 505 -24.41 -4.43 3.26
CA VAL A 505 -23.54 -3.74 2.30
C VAL A 505 -23.49 -4.49 0.97
N ALA A 506 -23.39 -5.82 1.00
CA ALA A 506 -23.42 -6.64 -0.21
C ALA A 506 -24.68 -6.39 -1.06
N GLN A 507 -25.84 -6.29 -0.42
CA GLN A 507 -27.10 -6.03 -1.11
C GLN A 507 -27.21 -4.58 -1.59
N ALA A 508 -26.89 -3.62 -0.72
CA ALA A 508 -27.14 -2.20 -0.97
C ALA A 508 -26.16 -1.59 -2.00
N SER A 509 -24.88 -2.05 -2.02
CA SER A 509 -23.87 -1.58 -2.96
C SER A 509 -23.98 -2.21 -4.35
N LYS A 510 -24.62 -3.38 -4.49
CA LYS A 510 -24.66 -4.18 -5.73
C LYS A 510 -25.06 -3.36 -6.95
N LYS A 511 -26.14 -2.59 -6.86
CA LYS A 511 -26.66 -1.81 -8.00
C LYS A 511 -25.69 -0.75 -8.48
N THR A 512 -25.03 -0.04 -7.56
CA THR A 512 -24.01 0.97 -7.88
C THR A 512 -22.81 0.30 -8.53
N LEU A 513 -22.28 -0.76 -7.91
CA LEU A 513 -21.15 -1.52 -8.45
C LEU A 513 -21.42 -2.08 -9.86
N GLU A 514 -22.63 -2.64 -10.11
CA GLU A 514 -23.01 -3.12 -11.46
C GLU A 514 -23.12 -1.99 -12.48
N THR A 515 -23.61 -0.82 -12.04
CA THR A 515 -23.73 0.36 -12.91
C THR A 515 -22.34 0.87 -13.28
N ASP A 516 -21.47 1.05 -12.29
CA ASP A 516 -20.12 1.55 -12.49
C ASP A 516 -19.30 0.59 -13.37
N LEU A 517 -19.40 -0.74 -13.15
CA LEU A 517 -18.76 -1.73 -14.02
C LEU A 517 -19.20 -1.60 -15.49
N LYS A 518 -20.48 -1.35 -15.74
CA LYS A 518 -21.02 -1.15 -17.09
C LYS A 518 -20.55 0.15 -17.71
N GLU A 519 -20.60 1.26 -16.94
CA GLU A 519 -20.15 2.57 -17.41
C GLU A 519 -18.66 2.58 -17.71
N GLU A 520 -17.88 1.83 -16.94
CA GLU A 520 -16.45 1.66 -17.15
C GLU A 520 -16.10 0.56 -18.18
N GLY A 521 -17.08 -0.19 -18.71
CA GLY A 521 -16.92 -1.24 -19.73
C GLY A 521 -16.21 -2.50 -19.21
N MET A 522 -16.33 -2.80 -17.92
CA MET A 522 -15.75 -3.95 -17.26
C MET A 522 -16.76 -5.04 -16.85
N ASP A 523 -18.02 -4.90 -17.23
CA ASP A 523 -19.08 -5.87 -16.90
C ASP A 523 -18.80 -7.25 -17.50
N HIS A 524 -18.30 -7.32 -18.72
CA HIS A 524 -17.90 -8.57 -19.38
C HIS A 524 -16.71 -9.24 -18.65
N LEU A 525 -15.68 -8.43 -18.30
CA LEU A 525 -14.53 -8.91 -17.52
C LEU A 525 -14.99 -9.50 -16.16
N PHE A 526 -15.90 -8.83 -15.49
CA PHE A 526 -16.46 -9.29 -14.23
C PHE A 526 -17.24 -10.60 -14.38
N THR A 527 -18.19 -10.65 -15.33
CA THR A 527 -19.15 -11.77 -15.45
C THR A 527 -18.55 -13.02 -16.10
N GLU A 528 -17.61 -12.87 -17.05
CA GLU A 528 -17.10 -13.99 -17.83
C GLU A 528 -15.68 -14.43 -17.42
N ILE A 529 -14.95 -13.63 -16.67
CA ILE A 529 -13.60 -13.97 -16.22
C ILE A 529 -13.53 -14.01 -14.69
N GLU A 530 -13.75 -12.90 -14.01
CA GLU A 530 -13.46 -12.85 -12.56
C GLU A 530 -14.43 -13.69 -11.72
N MET A 531 -15.73 -13.60 -11.98
CA MET A 531 -16.73 -14.40 -11.24
C MET A 531 -16.60 -15.90 -11.48
N PRO A 532 -16.45 -16.40 -12.73
CA PRO A 532 -16.20 -17.81 -12.95
C PRO A 532 -14.91 -18.34 -12.32
N LEU A 533 -13.86 -17.51 -12.31
CA LEU A 533 -12.57 -17.88 -11.73
C LEU A 533 -12.65 -18.17 -10.23
N VAL A 534 -13.56 -17.52 -9.49
CA VAL A 534 -13.75 -17.76 -8.04
C VAL A 534 -13.96 -19.25 -7.76
N PHE A 535 -14.76 -19.91 -8.57
CA PHE A 535 -15.08 -21.34 -8.43
C PHE A 535 -13.86 -22.21 -8.77
N THR A 536 -13.17 -21.90 -9.86
CA THR A 536 -11.95 -22.62 -10.24
C THR A 536 -10.89 -22.53 -9.14
N LEU A 537 -10.69 -21.34 -8.56
CA LEU A 537 -9.72 -21.16 -7.47
C LEU A 537 -10.14 -21.85 -6.19
N ALA A 538 -11.43 -21.84 -5.85
CA ALA A 538 -11.93 -22.55 -4.68
C ALA A 538 -11.72 -24.07 -4.78
N ASP A 539 -11.94 -24.65 -5.96
CA ASP A 539 -11.69 -26.07 -6.22
C ASP A 539 -10.18 -26.38 -6.13
N MET A 540 -9.33 -25.58 -6.78
CA MET A 540 -7.87 -25.73 -6.69
C MET A 540 -7.34 -25.64 -5.25
N GLU A 541 -7.87 -24.73 -4.45
CA GLU A 541 -7.53 -24.57 -3.03
C GLU A 541 -7.99 -25.78 -2.21
N ASN A 542 -9.17 -26.31 -2.52
CA ASN A 542 -9.71 -27.51 -1.88
C ASN A 542 -8.88 -28.75 -2.22
N GLU A 543 -8.52 -28.94 -3.50
CA GLU A 543 -7.67 -30.05 -3.93
C GLU A 543 -6.26 -29.95 -3.31
N GLY A 544 -5.60 -28.81 -3.36
CA GLY A 544 -4.24 -28.64 -2.87
C GLY A 544 -3.22 -29.52 -3.60
N ILE A 545 -1.98 -29.56 -3.10
CA ILE A 545 -0.86 -30.33 -3.67
C ILE A 545 -0.15 -31.14 -2.59
N ILE A 546 0.12 -32.45 -2.84
CA ILE A 546 0.83 -33.31 -1.90
C ILE A 546 2.29 -32.85 -1.75
N ALA A 547 2.73 -32.69 -0.52
CA ALA A 547 4.12 -32.36 -0.17
C ALA A 547 4.73 -33.43 0.75
N CYS A 548 5.81 -34.04 0.29
CA CYS A 548 6.54 -35.06 1.06
C CYS A 548 7.38 -34.40 2.16
N ARG A 549 6.96 -34.56 3.40
CA ARG A 549 7.64 -34.00 4.60
C ARG A 549 9.09 -34.45 4.69
N GLU A 550 9.34 -35.76 4.47
CA GLU A 550 10.67 -36.37 4.54
C GLU A 550 11.61 -35.79 3.50
N ALA A 551 11.15 -35.56 2.27
CA ALA A 551 11.93 -34.96 1.20
C ALA A 551 12.29 -33.49 1.51
N LEU A 552 11.38 -32.72 2.08
CA LEU A 552 11.66 -31.35 2.55
C LEU A 552 12.67 -31.32 3.69
N THR A 553 12.57 -32.25 4.66
CA THR A 553 13.50 -32.35 5.77
C THR A 553 14.89 -32.73 5.30
N GLU A 554 15.01 -33.78 4.45
CA GLU A 554 16.28 -34.20 3.88
C GLU A 554 16.97 -33.10 3.06
N TYR A 555 16.16 -32.35 2.31
CA TYR A 555 16.66 -31.18 1.58
C TYR A 555 17.17 -30.10 2.53
N GLY A 556 16.43 -29.80 3.60
CA GLY A 556 16.84 -28.86 4.64
C GLY A 556 18.13 -29.24 5.36
N ASP A 557 18.30 -30.52 5.65
CA ASP A 557 19.54 -31.07 6.27
C ASP A 557 20.77 -30.92 5.34
N LYS A 558 20.61 -31.16 4.04
CA LYS A 558 21.67 -30.93 3.04
C LYS A 558 22.08 -29.46 2.99
N LEU A 559 21.12 -28.55 3.03
CA LEU A 559 21.41 -27.10 3.10
C LEU A 559 22.11 -26.71 4.41
N ALA A 560 21.71 -27.30 5.54
CA ALA A 560 22.27 -27.01 6.85
C ALA A 560 23.78 -27.28 6.92
N VAL A 561 24.24 -28.37 6.30
CA VAL A 561 25.68 -28.71 6.21
C VAL A 561 26.46 -27.57 5.53
N ARG A 562 26.00 -27.15 4.35
CA ARG A 562 26.71 -26.11 3.58
C ARG A 562 26.59 -24.74 4.25
N ILE A 563 25.48 -24.42 4.90
CA ILE A 563 25.30 -23.20 5.68
C ILE A 563 26.33 -23.14 6.82
N ALA A 564 26.53 -24.24 7.56
CA ALA A 564 27.51 -24.30 8.65
C ALA A 564 28.96 -24.15 8.16
N GLU A 565 29.28 -24.70 7.00
CA GLU A 565 30.62 -24.51 6.37
C GLU A 565 30.86 -23.03 6.03
N LEU A 566 29.86 -22.39 5.35
CA LEU A 566 29.96 -20.98 4.97
C LEU A 566 30.03 -20.06 6.19
N GLU A 567 29.23 -20.32 7.21
CA GLU A 567 29.26 -19.55 8.45
C GLU A 567 30.64 -19.53 9.09
N LYS A 568 31.27 -20.71 9.20
CA LYS A 568 32.62 -20.83 9.72
C LYS A 568 33.63 -20.07 8.84
N GLN A 569 33.54 -20.20 7.52
CA GLN A 569 34.43 -19.53 6.58
C GLN A 569 34.28 -18.00 6.67
N ILE A 570 33.05 -17.51 6.70
CA ILE A 570 32.77 -16.07 6.84
C ILE A 570 33.30 -15.51 8.15
N TYR A 571 33.20 -16.25 9.27
CA TYR A 571 33.75 -15.81 10.56
C TYR A 571 35.28 -15.81 10.57
N GLU A 572 35.90 -16.79 9.91
CA GLU A 572 37.35 -16.83 9.75
C GLU A 572 37.87 -15.64 8.92
N GLU A 573 37.20 -15.31 7.82
CA GLU A 573 37.54 -14.17 6.97
C GLU A 573 37.22 -12.80 7.61
N ALA A 574 36.12 -12.71 8.35
CA ALA A 574 35.78 -11.52 9.12
C ALA A 574 36.67 -11.32 10.37
N GLY A 575 37.23 -12.39 10.90
CA GLY A 575 38.05 -12.40 12.12
C GLY A 575 37.25 -12.24 13.40
N GLU A 576 35.93 -12.42 13.35
CA GLU A 576 34.99 -12.46 14.49
C GLU A 576 33.65 -13.05 14.12
N GLU A 577 32.92 -13.56 15.12
CA GLU A 577 31.57 -14.04 14.98
C GLU A 577 30.57 -12.86 15.03
N PHE A 578 29.55 -12.87 14.15
CA PHE A 578 28.49 -11.87 14.09
C PHE A 578 27.25 -12.45 13.43
N ASN A 579 26.11 -11.79 13.56
CA ASN A 579 24.90 -12.22 12.86
C ASN A 579 24.95 -11.79 11.37
N ILE A 580 25.26 -12.74 10.49
CA ILE A 580 25.40 -12.55 9.04
C ILE A 580 24.07 -12.08 8.41
N ASN A 581 22.93 -12.48 8.98
CA ASN A 581 21.59 -12.06 8.53
C ASN A 581 21.19 -10.65 9.04
N SER A 582 21.98 -10.04 9.94
CA SER A 582 21.73 -8.69 10.42
C SER A 582 22.35 -7.65 9.48
N PRO A 583 21.58 -6.86 8.71
CA PRO A 583 22.13 -5.84 7.82
C PRO A 583 23.01 -4.82 8.54
N LYS A 584 22.68 -4.53 9.81
CA LYS A 584 23.45 -3.58 10.63
C LYS A 584 24.83 -4.13 11.01
N GLN A 585 24.90 -5.37 11.50
CA GLN A 585 26.18 -5.98 11.89
C GLN A 585 27.06 -6.26 10.67
N LEU A 586 26.45 -6.82 9.62
CA LEU A 586 27.16 -7.07 8.37
C LEU A 586 27.70 -5.76 7.75
N GLY A 587 26.94 -4.67 7.78
CA GLY A 587 27.40 -3.37 7.29
C GLY A 587 28.61 -2.84 8.03
N VAL A 588 28.69 -3.04 9.35
CA VAL A 588 29.87 -2.69 10.16
C VAL A 588 31.10 -3.55 9.78
N ILE A 589 30.90 -4.86 9.65
CA ILE A 589 31.98 -5.78 9.25
C ILE A 589 32.57 -5.41 7.90
N LEU A 590 31.72 -5.32 6.85
CA LEU A 590 32.16 -5.10 5.48
C LEU A 590 32.78 -3.71 5.27
N PHE A 591 32.09 -2.66 5.75
CA PHE A 591 32.38 -1.28 5.37
C PHE A 591 33.20 -0.49 6.40
N GLU A 592 33.21 -0.91 7.67
CA GLU A 592 34.05 -0.27 8.70
C GLU A 592 35.26 -1.11 9.03
N LYS A 593 35.12 -2.41 9.33
CA LYS A 593 36.23 -3.27 9.72
C LYS A 593 37.09 -3.69 8.51
N LEU A 594 36.46 -4.23 7.46
CA LEU A 594 37.17 -4.65 6.25
C LEU A 594 37.38 -3.51 5.24
N SER A 595 36.90 -2.30 5.54
CA SER A 595 37.09 -1.07 4.74
C SER A 595 36.70 -1.20 3.27
N MET A 596 35.71 -2.02 2.94
CA MET A 596 35.22 -2.17 1.57
C MET A 596 34.50 -0.90 1.07
N PRO A 597 34.50 -0.61 -0.23
CA PRO A 597 33.76 0.52 -0.77
C PRO A 597 32.26 0.35 -0.59
N TYR A 598 31.56 1.36 -0.09
CA TYR A 598 30.10 1.34 0.06
C TYR A 598 29.41 2.29 -0.93
N GLY A 599 28.31 1.81 -1.55
CA GLY A 599 27.58 2.61 -2.55
C GLY A 599 26.54 3.53 -1.97
N LYS A 600 25.85 3.14 -0.88
CA LYS A 600 24.75 3.91 -0.30
C LYS A 600 24.67 3.73 1.21
N LYS A 601 24.56 4.85 1.93
CA LYS A 601 24.24 4.87 3.35
C LYS A 601 22.75 5.10 3.55
N THR A 602 22.10 4.23 4.31
CA THR A 602 20.68 4.34 4.65
C THR A 602 20.50 5.09 5.98
N LYS A 603 19.26 5.42 6.36
CA LYS A 603 18.96 6.03 7.68
C LYS A 603 19.41 5.14 8.86
N THR A 604 19.51 3.83 8.67
CA THR A 604 19.83 2.83 9.69
C THR A 604 21.25 2.28 9.60
N GLY A 605 22.05 2.71 8.62
CA GLY A 605 23.43 2.25 8.43
C GLY A 605 23.77 2.04 6.95
N TYR A 606 24.71 1.13 6.68
CA TYR A 606 25.11 0.80 5.32
C TYR A 606 24.07 -0.12 4.65
N SER A 607 23.84 0.05 3.34
CA SER A 607 23.03 -0.90 2.58
C SER A 607 23.83 -2.18 2.33
N THR A 608 23.25 -3.32 2.73
CA THR A 608 23.74 -4.66 2.44
C THR A 608 22.74 -5.44 1.58
N ALA A 609 21.99 -4.72 0.73
CA ALA A 609 21.09 -5.33 -0.23
C ALA A 609 21.87 -6.13 -1.29
N ALA A 610 21.23 -7.13 -1.88
CA ALA A 610 21.88 -8.04 -2.82
C ALA A 610 22.57 -7.30 -3.98
N ASP A 611 21.90 -6.29 -4.56
CA ASP A 611 22.46 -5.46 -5.63
C ASP A 611 23.73 -4.70 -5.28
N VAL A 612 23.94 -4.40 -3.99
CA VAL A 612 25.18 -3.77 -3.49
C VAL A 612 26.26 -4.82 -3.30
N LEU A 613 25.92 -5.98 -2.74
CA LEU A 613 26.85 -7.07 -2.50
C LEU A 613 27.29 -7.73 -3.80
N ASP A 614 26.41 -7.94 -4.78
CA ASP A 614 26.72 -8.52 -6.09
C ASP A 614 27.82 -7.75 -6.84
N ARG A 615 27.90 -6.42 -6.64
CA ARG A 615 28.97 -5.59 -7.24
C ARG A 615 30.32 -5.79 -6.56
N LEU A 616 30.32 -6.20 -5.29
CA LEU A 616 31.54 -6.41 -4.52
C LEU A 616 32.03 -7.86 -4.60
N ALA A 617 31.12 -8.80 -4.85
CA ALA A 617 31.43 -10.23 -4.88
C ALA A 617 32.60 -10.62 -5.81
N PRO A 618 32.77 -10.04 -7.03
CA PRO A 618 33.91 -10.39 -7.89
C PRO A 618 35.29 -10.05 -7.31
N GLU A 619 35.36 -9.05 -6.42
CA GLU A 619 36.61 -8.56 -5.85
C GLU A 619 36.85 -9.10 -4.42
N TYR A 620 35.78 -9.51 -3.72
CA TYR A 620 35.85 -9.89 -2.29
C TYR A 620 35.20 -11.26 -2.06
N PRO A 621 35.99 -12.36 -1.88
CA PRO A 621 35.45 -13.71 -1.67
C PRO A 621 34.43 -13.82 -0.53
N ILE A 622 34.67 -13.20 0.62
CA ILE A 622 33.72 -13.16 1.75
C ILE A 622 32.32 -12.66 1.34
N VAL A 623 32.25 -11.73 0.38
CA VAL A 623 30.95 -11.21 -0.09
C VAL A 623 30.21 -12.26 -0.90
N SER A 624 30.94 -13.06 -1.70
CA SER A 624 30.34 -14.20 -2.43
C SER A 624 29.81 -15.24 -1.45
N ASP A 625 30.56 -15.56 -0.40
CA ASP A 625 30.15 -16.51 0.63
C ASP A 625 28.96 -16.01 1.44
N ILE A 626 28.89 -14.70 1.74
CA ILE A 626 27.72 -14.08 2.39
C ILE A 626 26.48 -14.14 1.51
N LEU A 627 26.62 -13.92 0.21
CA LEU A 627 25.51 -14.03 -0.74
C LEU A 627 24.98 -15.47 -0.80
N GLU A 628 25.88 -16.46 -0.94
CA GLU A 628 25.53 -17.89 -0.90
C GLU A 628 24.89 -18.26 0.44
N TYR A 629 25.48 -17.87 1.56
CA TYR A 629 24.94 -18.13 2.89
C TYR A 629 23.51 -17.59 3.06
N ARG A 630 23.27 -16.34 2.70
CA ARG A 630 21.93 -15.73 2.78
C ARG A 630 20.92 -16.42 1.86
N GLN A 631 21.35 -16.81 0.69
CA GLN A 631 20.52 -17.56 -0.26
C GLN A 631 20.11 -18.93 0.31
N LEU A 632 21.08 -19.71 0.81
CA LEU A 632 20.82 -21.04 1.38
C LEU A 632 20.00 -20.95 2.67
N THR A 633 20.27 -19.98 3.53
CA THR A 633 19.49 -19.74 4.76
C THR A 633 18.04 -19.41 4.41
N LYS A 634 17.81 -18.60 3.39
CA LYS A 634 16.45 -18.28 2.92
C LYS A 634 15.75 -19.52 2.34
N LEU A 635 16.45 -20.32 1.52
CA LEU A 635 15.90 -21.55 0.98
C LEU A 635 15.51 -22.52 2.11
N LYS A 636 16.37 -22.68 3.10
CA LYS A 636 16.09 -23.55 4.24
C LYS A 636 14.92 -23.02 5.08
N SER A 637 14.99 -21.80 5.55
CA SER A 637 13.98 -21.27 6.49
C SER A 637 12.61 -21.11 5.86
N THR A 638 12.53 -20.62 4.61
CA THR A 638 11.25 -20.31 3.95
C THR A 638 10.62 -21.54 3.32
N TYR A 639 11.41 -22.38 2.67
CA TYR A 639 10.88 -23.50 1.88
C TYR A 639 11.08 -24.86 2.53
N ALA A 640 12.29 -25.23 2.98
CA ALA A 640 12.49 -26.53 3.59
C ALA A 640 11.75 -26.65 4.94
N ASP A 641 12.04 -25.76 5.88
CA ASP A 641 11.45 -25.80 7.23
C ASP A 641 10.05 -25.16 7.24
N GLY A 642 9.86 -24.08 6.46
CA GLY A 642 8.62 -23.31 6.44
C GLY A 642 7.45 -24.09 5.84
N LEU A 643 7.60 -24.74 4.69
CA LEU A 643 6.52 -25.47 4.02
C LEU A 643 6.00 -26.67 4.83
N VAL A 644 6.85 -27.30 5.62
CA VAL A 644 6.46 -28.42 6.50
C VAL A 644 5.31 -28.05 7.43
N ASN A 645 5.24 -26.79 7.87
CA ASN A 645 4.19 -26.30 8.79
C ASN A 645 2.82 -26.14 8.11
N TYR A 646 2.79 -26.11 6.77
CA TYR A 646 1.56 -25.97 5.99
C TYR A 646 1.02 -27.31 5.47
N ILE A 647 1.71 -28.42 5.71
CA ILE A 647 1.23 -29.73 5.32
C ILE A 647 0.08 -30.11 6.22
N ALA A 648 -1.14 -30.18 5.67
CA ALA A 648 -2.36 -30.55 6.35
C ALA A 648 -2.41 -32.06 6.71
N LYS A 649 -3.48 -32.51 7.38
CA LYS A 649 -3.65 -33.92 7.83
C LYS A 649 -3.76 -34.91 6.68
N ASP A 650 -4.20 -34.46 5.52
CA ASP A 650 -4.28 -35.22 4.26
C ASP A 650 -2.95 -35.31 3.49
N GLY A 651 -1.89 -34.71 4.02
CA GLY A 651 -0.57 -34.64 3.37
C GLY A 651 -0.44 -33.58 2.28
N ARG A 652 -1.44 -32.72 2.11
CA ARG A 652 -1.46 -31.67 1.09
C ARG A 652 -1.17 -30.28 1.67
N ILE A 653 -0.70 -29.39 0.83
CA ILE A 653 -0.62 -27.96 1.09
C ILE A 653 -1.74 -27.29 0.28
N HIS A 654 -2.61 -26.57 1.01
CA HIS A 654 -3.72 -25.81 0.45
C HIS A 654 -3.34 -24.32 0.48
N THR A 655 -2.74 -23.84 -0.61
CA THR A 655 -2.40 -22.43 -0.76
C THR A 655 -3.65 -21.61 -1.06
N SER A 656 -3.67 -20.35 -0.66
CA SER A 656 -4.76 -19.42 -1.03
C SER A 656 -4.38 -18.61 -2.26
N PHE A 657 -5.25 -18.57 -3.28
CA PHE A 657 -5.08 -17.73 -4.47
C PHE A 657 -5.91 -16.45 -4.36
N ASN A 658 -5.26 -15.30 -4.39
CA ASN A 658 -5.92 -14.01 -4.24
C ASN A 658 -6.09 -13.30 -5.59
N GLN A 659 -7.34 -12.91 -5.93
CA GLN A 659 -7.67 -12.16 -7.15
C GLN A 659 -7.53 -10.64 -6.99
N THR A 660 -7.54 -10.12 -5.76
CA THR A 660 -7.74 -8.69 -5.46
C THR A 660 -6.49 -7.95 -4.96
N ILE A 661 -5.30 -8.57 -5.04
CA ILE A 661 -4.06 -7.98 -4.49
C ILE A 661 -3.27 -7.22 -5.56
N THR A 662 -3.14 -7.77 -6.75
CA THR A 662 -2.28 -7.17 -7.77
C THR A 662 -3.03 -6.16 -8.64
N ALA A 663 -2.43 -5.01 -8.89
CA ALA A 663 -3.05 -3.99 -9.75
C ALA A 663 -3.06 -4.37 -11.26
N THR A 664 -2.38 -5.44 -11.65
CA THR A 664 -2.31 -5.93 -13.05
C THR A 664 -3.30 -7.03 -13.36
N GLY A 665 -4.04 -7.53 -12.38
CA GLY A 665 -4.92 -8.69 -12.54
C GLY A 665 -4.24 -10.05 -12.36
N ARG A 666 -2.93 -10.11 -12.15
CA ARG A 666 -2.25 -11.37 -11.80
C ARG A 666 -2.77 -11.93 -10.49
N LEU A 667 -2.85 -13.24 -10.39
CA LEU A 667 -3.09 -13.92 -9.11
C LEU A 667 -1.86 -13.82 -8.21
N SER A 668 -2.09 -13.81 -6.91
CA SER A 668 -1.04 -14.03 -5.92
C SER A 668 -1.37 -15.25 -5.06
N SER A 669 -0.35 -15.96 -4.62
CA SER A 669 -0.47 -17.13 -3.74
C SER A 669 0.06 -16.77 -2.35
N THR A 670 -0.69 -17.17 -1.30
CA THR A 670 -0.33 -16.92 0.09
C THR A 670 -0.65 -18.15 0.95
N GLU A 671 0.01 -18.28 2.09
CA GLU A 671 -0.25 -19.31 3.12
C GLU A 671 -0.18 -20.77 2.64
N PRO A 672 0.96 -21.20 2.03
CA PRO A 672 2.18 -20.47 1.73
C PRO A 672 2.20 -19.94 0.28
N ASN A 673 3.14 -19.04 -0.04
CA ASN A 673 3.33 -18.60 -1.42
C ASN A 673 4.12 -19.65 -2.23
N LEU A 674 3.42 -20.49 -2.99
CA LEU A 674 4.02 -21.50 -3.86
C LEU A 674 4.52 -20.95 -5.21
N GLN A 675 4.05 -19.76 -5.62
CA GLN A 675 4.46 -19.12 -6.88
C GLN A 675 5.89 -18.54 -6.83
N ASN A 676 6.45 -18.36 -5.61
CA ASN A 676 7.77 -17.78 -5.41
C ASN A 676 8.89 -18.82 -5.18
N ILE A 677 8.64 -20.09 -5.39
CA ILE A 677 9.68 -21.14 -5.33
C ILE A 677 10.74 -20.84 -6.42
N PRO A 678 12.04 -20.63 -6.04
CA PRO A 678 13.03 -20.15 -6.99
C PRO A 678 13.31 -21.15 -8.12
N MET A 679 13.17 -20.73 -9.38
CA MET A 679 13.43 -21.55 -10.57
C MET A 679 14.77 -21.28 -11.25
N ARG A 680 15.36 -20.10 -11.02
CA ARG A 680 16.62 -19.68 -11.67
C ARG A 680 17.85 -20.39 -11.10
N ILE A 681 17.74 -20.90 -9.89
CA ILE A 681 18.82 -21.49 -9.10
C ILE A 681 18.52 -22.98 -8.99
N GLU A 682 19.48 -23.82 -9.35
CA GLU A 682 19.33 -25.29 -9.32
C GLU A 682 18.89 -25.79 -7.93
N LEU A 683 19.53 -25.31 -6.86
CA LEU A 683 19.12 -25.65 -5.50
C LEU A 683 17.67 -25.28 -5.20
N GLY A 684 17.19 -24.13 -5.71
CA GLY A 684 15.78 -23.73 -5.56
C GLY A 684 14.84 -24.68 -6.30
N ARG A 685 15.19 -25.08 -7.52
CA ARG A 685 14.40 -26.02 -8.32
C ARG A 685 14.24 -27.38 -7.64
N LEU A 686 15.26 -27.85 -6.90
CA LEU A 686 15.23 -29.14 -6.20
C LEU A 686 14.10 -29.23 -5.16
N ILE A 687 13.61 -28.10 -4.63
CA ILE A 687 12.46 -28.07 -3.71
C ILE A 687 11.22 -28.69 -4.36
N ARG A 688 11.05 -28.50 -5.68
CA ARG A 688 9.91 -29.05 -6.43
C ARG A 688 9.85 -30.57 -6.45
N LYS A 689 10.95 -31.28 -6.14
CA LYS A 689 10.96 -32.75 -5.98
C LYS A 689 10.17 -33.25 -4.78
N ALA A 690 9.94 -32.39 -3.79
CA ALA A 690 9.14 -32.74 -2.62
C ALA A 690 7.63 -32.73 -2.91
N PHE A 691 7.21 -32.15 -4.04
CA PHE A 691 5.81 -32.15 -4.45
C PHE A 691 5.56 -33.32 -5.41
N VAL A 692 4.67 -34.20 -5.01
CA VAL A 692 4.39 -35.47 -5.72
C VAL A 692 2.89 -35.60 -5.97
N PRO A 693 2.46 -36.27 -7.03
CA PRO A 693 1.06 -36.58 -7.24
C PRO A 693 0.59 -37.74 -6.34
N LYS A 694 -0.71 -37.92 -6.19
CA LYS A 694 -1.27 -39.09 -5.51
C LYS A 694 -0.97 -40.39 -6.27
N GLU A 695 -1.11 -41.52 -5.61
CA GLU A 695 -0.86 -42.85 -6.22
C GLU A 695 -1.76 -43.08 -7.45
N GLY A 696 -1.18 -43.59 -8.55
CA GLY A 696 -1.87 -43.76 -9.83
C GLY A 696 -2.00 -42.48 -10.67
N PHE A 697 -1.37 -41.40 -10.25
CA PHE A 697 -1.36 -40.11 -10.96
C PHE A 697 0.08 -39.64 -11.26
N GLU A 698 0.18 -38.67 -12.13
CA GLU A 698 1.39 -37.94 -12.47
C GLU A 698 1.06 -36.46 -12.59
N PHE A 699 2.07 -35.59 -12.58
CA PHE A 699 1.86 -34.19 -12.88
C PHE A 699 1.99 -33.93 -14.39
N MET A 700 1.07 -33.14 -14.93
CA MET A 700 1.19 -32.53 -16.23
C MET A 700 1.26 -31.02 -16.06
N ASP A 701 2.39 -30.42 -16.41
CA ASP A 701 2.65 -28.98 -16.36
C ASP A 701 2.58 -28.42 -17.77
N ALA A 702 1.74 -27.43 -18.01
CA ALA A 702 1.60 -26.74 -19.27
C ALA A 702 1.91 -25.26 -19.12
N ASP A 703 2.92 -24.78 -19.85
CA ASP A 703 3.46 -23.43 -19.77
C ASP A 703 3.29 -22.67 -21.08
N TYR A 704 2.85 -21.44 -21.03
CA TYR A 704 2.80 -20.60 -22.22
C TYR A 704 4.18 -20.16 -22.68
N SER A 705 4.54 -20.43 -23.91
CA SER A 705 5.77 -19.96 -24.50
C SER A 705 5.71 -18.45 -24.77
N GLN A 706 6.31 -17.66 -23.85
CA GLN A 706 6.52 -16.20 -24.00
C GLN A 706 5.24 -15.39 -24.25
N ILE A 707 4.20 -15.62 -23.46
CA ILE A 707 2.88 -15.02 -23.63
C ILE A 707 2.92 -13.49 -23.72
N GLU A 708 3.70 -12.80 -22.88
CA GLU A 708 3.78 -11.32 -22.87
C GLU A 708 4.32 -10.75 -24.18
N LEU A 709 5.29 -11.42 -24.81
CA LEU A 709 5.83 -11.00 -26.12
C LEU A 709 4.83 -11.26 -27.25
N ARG A 710 4.06 -12.35 -27.18
CA ARG A 710 2.99 -12.64 -28.14
C ARG A 710 1.85 -11.64 -28.02
N VAL A 711 1.48 -11.26 -26.80
CA VAL A 711 0.54 -10.17 -26.54
C VAL A 711 1.07 -8.85 -27.08
N LEU A 712 2.34 -8.51 -26.85
CA LEU A 712 2.96 -7.31 -27.42
C LEU A 712 2.93 -7.31 -28.97
N ALA A 713 3.22 -8.45 -29.62
CA ALA A 713 3.16 -8.59 -31.07
C ALA A 713 1.75 -8.29 -31.59
N HIS A 714 0.73 -8.86 -30.97
CA HIS A 714 -0.66 -8.64 -31.33
C HIS A 714 -1.09 -7.19 -31.11
N MET A 715 -0.89 -6.63 -29.90
CA MET A 715 -1.37 -5.30 -29.55
C MET A 715 -0.66 -4.19 -30.34
N SER A 716 0.66 -4.31 -30.61
CA SER A 716 1.39 -3.36 -31.42
C SER A 716 1.09 -3.47 -32.92
N GLY A 717 0.66 -4.63 -33.39
CA GLY A 717 0.46 -4.93 -34.80
C GLY A 717 1.76 -4.85 -35.61
N ASP A 718 2.92 -5.09 -34.98
CA ASP A 718 4.21 -5.08 -35.67
C ASP A 718 4.36 -6.32 -36.54
N GLU A 719 4.34 -6.13 -37.85
CA GLU A 719 4.30 -7.23 -38.84
C GLU A 719 5.53 -8.10 -38.77
N LYS A 720 6.71 -7.52 -38.52
CA LYS A 720 7.96 -8.30 -38.44
C LYS A 720 7.98 -9.20 -37.21
N LEU A 721 7.48 -8.69 -36.08
CA LEU A 721 7.39 -9.49 -34.87
C LEU A 721 6.34 -10.57 -35.00
N ILE A 722 5.18 -10.27 -35.61
CA ILE A 722 4.12 -11.26 -35.91
C ILE A 722 4.65 -12.35 -36.85
N GLU A 723 5.36 -11.99 -37.90
CA GLU A 723 5.92 -12.96 -38.87
C GLU A 723 6.97 -13.84 -38.21
N ALA A 724 7.85 -13.29 -37.38
CA ALA A 724 8.82 -14.04 -36.60
C ALA A 724 8.18 -15.16 -35.77
N TYR A 725 7.03 -14.89 -35.17
CA TYR A 725 6.27 -15.92 -34.45
C TYR A 725 5.59 -16.95 -35.36
N ARG A 726 5.13 -16.55 -36.53
CA ARG A 726 4.50 -17.47 -37.50
C ARG A 726 5.50 -18.46 -38.11
N GLU A 727 6.77 -18.07 -38.23
CA GLU A 727 7.84 -18.91 -38.72
C GLU A 727 8.31 -19.97 -37.70
N ALA A 728 7.73 -19.97 -36.47
CA ALA A 728 8.02 -20.93 -35.40
C ALA A 728 9.53 -21.06 -35.06
N GLN A 729 10.26 -19.95 -35.12
CA GLN A 729 11.69 -19.88 -34.81
C GLN A 729 11.93 -19.26 -33.42
N ASP A 730 13.15 -19.43 -32.91
CA ASP A 730 13.58 -18.81 -31.65
C ASP A 730 13.56 -17.26 -31.76
N ILE A 731 12.53 -16.63 -31.21
CA ILE A 731 12.31 -15.17 -31.25
C ILE A 731 13.50 -14.39 -30.75
N HIS A 732 14.23 -14.85 -29.75
CA HIS A 732 15.40 -14.16 -29.22
C HIS A 732 16.57 -14.22 -30.19
N ARG A 733 16.71 -15.35 -30.91
CA ARG A 733 17.71 -15.49 -31.94
C ARG A 733 17.35 -14.68 -33.19
N ILE A 734 16.08 -14.62 -33.58
CA ILE A 734 15.58 -13.73 -34.64
C ILE A 734 15.84 -12.25 -34.28
N THR A 735 15.45 -11.84 -33.07
CA THR A 735 15.71 -10.47 -32.62
C THR A 735 17.20 -10.15 -32.64
N ALA A 736 18.06 -11.05 -32.16
CA ALA A 736 19.51 -10.86 -32.24
C ALA A 736 20.00 -10.73 -33.68
N SER A 737 19.55 -11.60 -34.58
CA SER A 737 19.88 -11.57 -36.01
C SER A 737 19.49 -10.25 -36.65
N GLN A 738 18.28 -9.77 -36.43
CA GLN A 738 17.74 -8.55 -37.02
C GLN A 738 18.37 -7.27 -36.42
N VAL A 739 18.53 -7.22 -35.10
CA VAL A 739 19.10 -6.06 -34.38
C VAL A 739 20.61 -5.90 -34.66
N PHE A 740 21.34 -7.02 -34.79
CA PHE A 740 22.79 -6.97 -35.05
C PHE A 740 23.17 -7.12 -36.53
N HIS A 741 22.16 -7.35 -37.41
CA HIS A 741 22.38 -7.61 -38.84
C HIS A 741 23.31 -8.77 -39.09
N ILE A 742 23.14 -9.88 -38.33
CA ILE A 742 23.93 -11.11 -38.39
C ILE A 742 23.02 -12.23 -38.93
N PRO A 743 23.53 -13.13 -39.80
CA PRO A 743 22.75 -14.28 -40.21
C PRO A 743 22.24 -15.10 -39.00
N PHE A 744 21.03 -15.61 -39.09
CA PHE A 744 20.39 -16.35 -37.98
C PHE A 744 21.27 -17.49 -37.40
N ASP A 745 21.93 -18.24 -38.27
CA ASP A 745 22.79 -19.36 -37.88
C ASP A 745 24.12 -18.92 -37.25
N GLU A 746 24.53 -17.65 -37.42
CA GLU A 746 25.76 -17.11 -36.86
C GLU A 746 25.54 -16.37 -35.51
N VAL A 747 24.26 -16.29 -35.05
CA VAL A 747 23.96 -15.67 -33.75
C VAL A 747 24.54 -16.51 -32.60
N THR A 748 25.42 -15.90 -31.82
CA THR A 748 26.02 -16.54 -30.65
C THR A 748 25.05 -16.61 -29.47
N ASP A 749 25.29 -17.55 -28.52
CA ASP A 749 24.48 -17.68 -27.31
C ASP A 749 24.49 -16.40 -26.46
N LEU A 750 25.60 -15.64 -26.45
CA LEU A 750 25.68 -14.36 -25.76
C LEU A 750 24.74 -13.32 -26.40
N GLN A 751 24.74 -13.22 -27.73
CA GLN A 751 23.85 -12.31 -28.47
C GLN A 751 22.38 -12.67 -28.28
N ARG A 752 22.07 -13.99 -28.33
CA ARG A 752 20.73 -14.50 -28.04
C ARG A 752 20.28 -14.14 -26.62
N ARG A 753 21.15 -14.31 -25.62
CA ARG A 753 20.89 -13.94 -24.23
C ARG A 753 20.67 -12.44 -24.07
N ASN A 754 21.49 -11.62 -24.74
CA ASN A 754 21.34 -10.15 -24.72
C ASN A 754 20.01 -9.73 -25.37
N ALA A 755 19.66 -10.30 -26.52
CA ALA A 755 18.36 -10.08 -27.17
C ALA A 755 17.19 -10.50 -26.30
N LYS A 756 17.31 -11.62 -25.55
CA LYS A 756 16.31 -12.02 -24.55
C LYS A 756 16.11 -10.96 -23.49
N ALA A 757 17.19 -10.41 -22.92
CA ALA A 757 17.11 -9.34 -21.91
C ALA A 757 16.50 -8.06 -22.49
N VAL A 758 16.80 -7.72 -23.76
CA VAL A 758 16.18 -6.56 -24.44
C VAL A 758 14.70 -6.80 -24.68
N ASN A 759 14.31 -7.96 -25.22
CA ASN A 759 12.90 -8.30 -25.49
C ASN A 759 12.04 -8.17 -24.24
N PHE A 760 12.46 -8.77 -23.13
CA PHE A 760 11.74 -8.63 -21.85
C PHE A 760 11.85 -7.23 -21.28
N GLY A 761 13.03 -6.60 -21.37
CA GLY A 761 13.24 -5.24 -20.92
C GLY A 761 12.29 -4.24 -21.57
N ILE A 762 12.04 -4.37 -22.87
CA ILE A 762 11.11 -3.51 -23.60
C ILE A 762 9.68 -3.64 -23.07
N VAL A 763 9.21 -4.86 -22.84
CA VAL A 763 7.89 -5.13 -22.23
C VAL A 763 7.76 -4.45 -20.86
N TYR A 764 8.85 -4.42 -20.10
CA TYR A 764 8.87 -3.79 -18.77
C TYR A 764 9.27 -2.30 -18.78
N GLY A 765 9.41 -1.69 -19.95
CA GLY A 765 9.77 -0.28 -20.09
C GLY A 765 11.18 0.02 -19.56
N ILE A 766 12.14 -0.85 -19.82
CA ILE A 766 13.52 -0.72 -19.30
C ILE A 766 14.21 0.54 -19.84
N SER A 767 14.93 1.24 -18.97
CA SER A 767 15.80 2.35 -19.36
C SER A 767 17.18 1.85 -19.82
N SER A 768 17.90 2.66 -20.59
CA SER A 768 19.30 2.36 -20.96
C SER A 768 20.20 2.16 -19.74
N PHE A 769 19.89 2.78 -18.60
CA PHE A 769 20.59 2.54 -17.34
C PHE A 769 20.27 1.15 -16.79
N GLY A 770 19.00 0.75 -16.72
CA GLY A 770 18.60 -0.59 -16.28
C GLY A 770 19.23 -1.69 -17.12
N LEU A 771 19.09 -1.58 -18.45
CA LEU A 771 19.66 -2.55 -19.39
C LEU A 771 21.20 -2.63 -19.29
N SER A 772 21.87 -1.50 -19.03
CA SER A 772 23.34 -1.50 -18.87
C SER A 772 23.79 -2.28 -17.61
N GLN A 773 22.97 -2.25 -16.56
CA GLN A 773 23.24 -3.04 -15.34
C GLN A 773 22.98 -4.53 -15.58
N ASP A 774 21.84 -4.87 -16.21
CA ASP A 774 21.43 -6.27 -16.47
C ASP A 774 22.42 -7.01 -17.37
N LEU A 775 22.95 -6.32 -18.38
CA LEU A 775 23.89 -6.90 -19.34
C LEU A 775 25.37 -6.66 -18.99
N SER A 776 25.69 -5.90 -17.94
CA SER A 776 27.03 -5.47 -17.59
C SER A 776 27.78 -4.78 -18.75
N ILE A 777 27.07 -3.92 -19.50
CA ILE A 777 27.60 -3.13 -20.62
C ILE A 777 27.52 -1.61 -20.31
N SER A 778 28.16 -0.79 -21.14
CA SER A 778 28.06 0.66 -20.97
C SER A 778 26.64 1.18 -21.24
N LYS A 779 26.25 2.29 -20.59
CA LYS A 779 24.96 2.94 -20.82
C LYS A 779 24.77 3.34 -22.28
N LYS A 780 25.86 3.67 -23.00
CA LYS A 780 25.83 4.02 -24.41
C LYS A 780 25.48 2.80 -25.28
N GLU A 781 26.13 1.68 -25.06
CA GLU A 781 25.80 0.43 -25.74
C GLU A 781 24.36 -0.01 -25.46
N ALA A 782 23.91 0.07 -24.21
CA ALA A 782 22.53 -0.24 -23.88
C ALA A 782 21.52 0.66 -24.60
N ALA A 783 21.82 1.97 -24.74
CA ALA A 783 20.98 2.89 -25.51
C ALA A 783 20.95 2.55 -26.99
N GLU A 784 22.12 2.20 -27.60
CA GLU A 784 22.22 1.75 -29.00
C GLU A 784 21.44 0.46 -29.24
N TYR A 785 21.41 -0.49 -28.27
CA TYR A 785 20.60 -1.70 -28.35
C TYR A 785 19.09 -1.40 -28.41
N ILE A 786 18.63 -0.52 -27.53
CA ILE A 786 17.21 -0.11 -27.47
C ILE A 786 16.82 0.61 -28.75
N GLU A 787 17.67 1.51 -29.26
CA GLU A 787 17.44 2.25 -30.49
C GLU A 787 17.31 1.31 -31.71
N ARG A 788 18.26 0.40 -31.91
CA ARG A 788 18.22 -0.60 -32.97
C ARG A 788 17.02 -1.53 -32.88
N TYR A 789 16.61 -1.90 -31.67
CA TYR A 789 15.39 -2.68 -31.46
C TYR A 789 14.17 -1.93 -32.02
N PHE A 790 14.01 -0.65 -31.68
CA PHE A 790 12.89 0.16 -32.15
C PHE A 790 12.99 0.53 -33.63
N GLU A 791 14.19 0.58 -34.21
CA GLU A 791 14.36 0.68 -35.66
C GLU A 791 13.91 -0.60 -36.38
N THR A 792 14.15 -1.74 -35.77
CA THR A 792 13.74 -3.04 -36.29
C THR A 792 12.23 -3.25 -36.18
N TYR A 793 11.65 -2.85 -35.03
CA TYR A 793 10.22 -2.99 -34.68
C TYR A 793 9.57 -1.61 -34.42
N PRO A 794 9.37 -0.76 -35.41
CA PRO A 794 8.93 0.62 -35.20
C PRO A 794 7.50 0.75 -34.67
N LYS A 795 6.61 -0.21 -34.99
CA LYS A 795 5.24 -0.18 -34.47
C LYS A 795 5.17 -0.44 -32.97
N ILE A 796 6.12 -1.21 -32.40
CA ILE A 796 6.22 -1.40 -30.95
C ILE A 796 6.47 -0.07 -30.26
N LYS A 797 7.44 0.74 -30.78
CA LYS A 797 7.70 2.05 -30.20
C LYS A 797 6.48 2.96 -30.26
N THR A 798 5.82 3.02 -31.41
CA THR A 798 4.60 3.84 -31.60
C THR A 798 3.49 3.40 -30.64
N PHE A 799 3.33 2.11 -30.43
CA PHE A 799 2.35 1.54 -29.50
C PHE A 799 2.66 1.93 -28.07
N LEU A 800 3.89 1.71 -27.59
CA LEU A 800 4.28 2.03 -26.20
C LEU A 800 4.21 3.54 -25.91
N ASP A 801 4.66 4.39 -26.83
CA ASP A 801 4.53 5.86 -26.71
C ASP A 801 3.05 6.29 -26.71
N GLY A 802 2.21 5.58 -27.49
CA GLY A 802 0.76 5.75 -27.51
C GLY A 802 0.10 5.43 -26.17
N LEU A 803 0.47 4.32 -25.53
CA LEU A 803 -0.03 3.95 -24.20
C LEU A 803 0.27 5.02 -23.14
N VAL A 804 1.49 5.55 -23.15
CA VAL A 804 1.88 6.62 -22.22
C VAL A 804 1.07 7.91 -22.49
N THR A 805 0.85 8.25 -23.76
CA THR A 805 0.07 9.43 -24.14
C THR A 805 -1.38 9.29 -23.72
N GLU A 806 -1.99 8.14 -24.02
CA GLU A 806 -3.37 7.84 -23.65
C GLU A 806 -3.55 7.83 -22.12
N ALA A 807 -2.59 7.24 -21.39
CA ALA A 807 -2.61 7.24 -19.94
C ALA A 807 -2.51 8.63 -19.31
N LYS A 808 -1.74 9.54 -19.92
CA LYS A 808 -1.68 10.95 -19.49
C LYS A 808 -3.00 11.70 -19.72
N GLU A 809 -3.75 11.34 -20.76
CA GLU A 809 -5.04 11.96 -21.06
C GLU A 809 -6.19 11.38 -20.23
N LYS A 810 -6.24 10.04 -20.10
CA LYS A 810 -7.35 9.32 -19.44
C LYS A 810 -7.13 9.09 -17.95
N GLY A 811 -5.88 9.12 -17.48
CA GLY A 811 -5.51 8.77 -16.09
C GLY A 811 -5.36 7.26 -15.84
N TYR A 812 -5.61 6.40 -16.81
CA TYR A 812 -5.53 4.95 -16.71
C TYR A 812 -5.10 4.30 -18.02
N VAL A 813 -4.74 3.01 -17.95
CA VAL A 813 -4.51 2.13 -19.09
C VAL A 813 -5.46 0.93 -19.05
N THR A 814 -5.67 0.25 -20.18
CA THR A 814 -6.59 -0.89 -20.31
C THR A 814 -5.94 -2.11 -20.94
N THR A 815 -6.35 -3.32 -20.51
CA THR A 815 -6.02 -4.59 -21.19
C THR A 815 -6.96 -4.82 -22.40
N MET A 816 -6.67 -5.83 -23.21
CA MET A 816 -7.58 -6.27 -24.31
C MET A 816 -8.97 -6.66 -23.82
N PHE A 817 -9.10 -7.10 -22.57
CA PHE A 817 -10.36 -7.53 -21.97
C PHE A 817 -11.04 -6.44 -21.15
N GLY A 818 -10.56 -5.19 -21.24
CA GLY A 818 -11.18 -4.03 -20.61
C GLY A 818 -10.74 -3.77 -19.16
N ARG A 819 -9.85 -4.57 -18.58
CA ARG A 819 -9.31 -4.32 -17.24
C ARG A 819 -8.61 -2.99 -17.20
N ARG A 820 -9.01 -2.12 -16.27
CA ARG A 820 -8.41 -0.79 -16.10
C ARG A 820 -7.38 -0.78 -14.96
N ARG A 821 -6.30 -0.04 -15.19
CA ARG A 821 -5.33 0.31 -14.16
C ARG A 821 -5.10 1.82 -14.13
N PRO A 822 -5.54 2.53 -13.08
CA PRO A 822 -5.19 3.93 -12.87
C PRO A 822 -3.67 4.13 -12.74
N VAL A 823 -3.15 5.25 -13.27
CA VAL A 823 -1.72 5.59 -13.22
C VAL A 823 -1.55 7.03 -12.69
N PRO A 824 -1.86 7.29 -11.42
CA PRO A 824 -1.78 8.63 -10.83
C PRO A 824 -0.36 9.20 -10.82
N GLU A 825 0.66 8.35 -10.86
CA GLU A 825 2.07 8.75 -10.87
C GLU A 825 2.45 9.62 -12.08
N LEU A 826 1.71 9.52 -13.20
CA LEU A 826 1.96 10.32 -14.40
C LEU A 826 1.71 11.82 -14.20
N SER A 827 0.86 12.20 -13.26
CA SER A 827 0.58 13.59 -12.91
C SER A 827 1.53 14.16 -11.85
N SER A 828 2.41 13.34 -11.27
CA SER A 828 3.34 13.78 -10.23
C SER A 828 4.36 14.80 -10.73
N SER A 829 4.63 15.82 -9.93
CA SER A 829 5.73 16.78 -10.14
C SER A 829 7.11 16.14 -10.01
N ASN A 830 7.21 15.00 -9.31
CA ASN A 830 8.45 14.27 -9.09
C ASN A 830 8.82 13.44 -10.32
N PHE A 831 9.98 13.75 -10.92
CA PHE A 831 10.48 13.04 -12.11
C PHE A 831 10.58 11.51 -11.92
N MET A 832 11.01 11.03 -10.75
CA MET A 832 11.16 9.60 -10.49
C MET A 832 9.81 8.88 -10.45
N GLN A 833 8.81 9.47 -9.81
CA GLN A 833 7.43 8.96 -9.78
C GLN A 833 6.82 8.98 -11.18
N ARG A 834 6.94 10.08 -11.90
CA ARG A 834 6.43 10.20 -13.26
C ARG A 834 7.08 9.18 -14.22
N SER A 835 8.39 8.98 -14.13
CA SER A 835 9.10 7.96 -14.91
C SER A 835 8.68 6.53 -14.51
N PHE A 836 8.35 6.30 -13.25
CA PHE A 836 7.75 5.03 -12.80
C PHE A 836 6.36 4.86 -13.42
N GLY A 837 5.51 5.89 -13.39
CA GLY A 837 4.19 5.87 -14.03
C GLY A 837 4.25 5.58 -15.54
N GLU A 838 5.22 6.12 -16.26
CA GLU A 838 5.42 5.80 -17.68
C GLU A 838 5.71 4.30 -17.91
N ARG A 839 6.56 3.69 -17.07
CA ARG A 839 6.79 2.23 -17.14
C ARG A 839 5.54 1.42 -16.79
N VAL A 840 4.78 1.85 -15.78
CA VAL A 840 3.50 1.23 -15.42
C VAL A 840 2.53 1.28 -16.60
N ALA A 841 2.42 2.42 -17.28
CA ALA A 841 1.54 2.61 -18.43
C ALA A 841 1.92 1.70 -19.61
N MET A 842 3.19 1.49 -19.87
CA MET A 842 3.69 0.60 -20.93
C MET A 842 3.48 -0.88 -20.60
N ASN A 843 3.79 -1.28 -19.36
CA ASN A 843 3.79 -2.70 -18.98
C ASN A 843 2.39 -3.25 -18.67
N SER A 844 1.54 -2.48 -17.96
CA SER A 844 0.30 -3.00 -17.39
C SER A 844 -0.70 -3.55 -18.43
N PRO A 845 -0.89 -2.95 -19.62
CA PRO A 845 -1.77 -3.52 -20.63
C PRO A 845 -1.30 -4.89 -21.14
N ILE A 846 0.00 -5.08 -21.28
CA ILE A 846 0.61 -6.32 -21.77
C ILE A 846 0.51 -7.41 -20.71
N GLN A 847 1.03 -7.12 -19.50
CA GLN A 847 1.01 -8.05 -18.38
C GLN A 847 -0.40 -8.42 -17.92
N GLY A 848 -1.30 -7.44 -17.89
CA GLY A 848 -2.69 -7.65 -17.50
C GLY A 848 -3.44 -8.48 -18.55
N THR A 849 -3.21 -8.25 -19.84
CA THR A 849 -3.79 -9.09 -20.91
C THR A 849 -3.32 -10.52 -20.80
N ALA A 850 -2.01 -10.75 -20.54
CA ALA A 850 -1.49 -12.10 -20.32
C ALA A 850 -2.15 -12.77 -19.10
N ALA A 851 -2.35 -12.02 -18.00
CA ALA A 851 -3.04 -12.52 -16.81
C ALA A 851 -4.51 -12.89 -17.10
N ASP A 852 -5.22 -12.08 -17.89
CA ASP A 852 -6.60 -12.36 -18.28
C ASP A 852 -6.69 -13.62 -19.18
N ILE A 853 -5.75 -13.82 -20.10
CA ILE A 853 -5.66 -15.04 -20.95
C ILE A 853 -5.47 -16.28 -20.08
N ILE A 854 -4.56 -16.24 -19.11
CA ILE A 854 -4.31 -17.37 -18.19
C ILE A 854 -5.57 -17.67 -17.38
N LYS A 855 -6.28 -16.68 -16.88
CA LYS A 855 -7.55 -16.84 -16.16
C LYS A 855 -8.60 -17.54 -17.03
N ILE A 856 -8.74 -17.13 -18.29
CA ILE A 856 -9.64 -17.76 -19.24
C ILE A 856 -9.24 -19.22 -19.46
N ALA A 857 -7.96 -19.50 -19.65
CA ALA A 857 -7.45 -20.87 -19.80
C ALA A 857 -7.76 -21.73 -18.58
N MET A 858 -7.49 -21.21 -17.36
CA MET A 858 -7.81 -21.89 -16.09
C MET A 858 -9.29 -22.29 -16.01
N ILE A 859 -10.18 -21.33 -16.29
CA ILE A 859 -11.63 -21.56 -16.27
C ILE A 859 -12.02 -22.67 -17.25
N ARG A 860 -11.54 -22.58 -18.49
CA ARG A 860 -11.90 -23.53 -19.56
C ARG A 860 -11.34 -24.92 -19.31
N VAL A 861 -10.07 -25.03 -18.87
CA VAL A 861 -9.45 -26.30 -18.51
C VAL A 861 -10.21 -26.95 -17.35
N HIS A 862 -10.47 -26.22 -16.28
CA HIS A 862 -11.23 -26.71 -15.14
C HIS A 862 -12.63 -27.20 -15.53
N ASP A 863 -13.39 -26.38 -16.26
CA ASP A 863 -14.74 -26.74 -16.69
C ASP A 863 -14.76 -27.99 -17.57
N ARG A 864 -13.76 -28.13 -18.42
CA ARG A 864 -13.70 -29.25 -19.34
C ARG A 864 -13.29 -30.53 -18.65
N LEU A 865 -12.37 -30.49 -17.68
CA LEU A 865 -12.03 -31.67 -16.87
C LEU A 865 -13.28 -32.18 -16.12
N LEU A 866 -14.07 -31.28 -15.52
CA LEU A 866 -15.33 -31.67 -14.86
C LEU A 866 -16.38 -32.16 -15.83
N LYS A 867 -16.58 -31.51 -16.98
CA LYS A 867 -17.60 -31.87 -17.98
C LYS A 867 -17.33 -33.23 -18.61
N GLU A 868 -16.07 -33.59 -18.82
CA GLU A 868 -15.67 -34.90 -19.34
C GLU A 868 -15.61 -35.99 -18.26
N ASN A 869 -15.97 -35.64 -17.00
CA ASN A 869 -15.94 -36.50 -15.80
C ASN A 869 -14.58 -37.19 -15.59
N LEU A 870 -13.49 -36.45 -15.81
CA LEU A 870 -12.14 -36.93 -15.56
C LEU A 870 -11.81 -36.91 -14.07
N LYS A 871 -10.94 -37.82 -13.64
CA LYS A 871 -10.40 -37.88 -12.27
C LYS A 871 -9.30 -36.82 -12.05
N SER A 872 -8.73 -36.36 -13.13
CA SER A 872 -7.65 -35.37 -13.18
C SER A 872 -8.17 -33.99 -12.73
N ARG A 873 -7.33 -33.24 -11.98
CA ARG A 873 -7.71 -31.93 -11.41
C ARG A 873 -6.64 -30.88 -11.64
N LEU A 874 -7.06 -29.67 -12.00
CA LEU A 874 -6.21 -28.47 -11.97
C LEU A 874 -5.93 -28.10 -10.53
N ILE A 875 -4.65 -28.11 -10.10
CA ILE A 875 -4.29 -27.93 -8.67
C ILE A 875 -3.45 -26.69 -8.39
N LEU A 876 -2.71 -26.17 -9.37
CA LEU A 876 -1.82 -25.06 -9.16
C LEU A 876 -1.65 -24.21 -10.43
N THR A 877 -1.41 -22.93 -10.26
CA THR A 877 -0.94 -22.02 -11.31
C THR A 877 0.27 -21.23 -10.81
N VAL A 878 1.31 -21.10 -11.65
CA VAL A 878 2.50 -20.33 -11.34
C VAL A 878 2.84 -19.45 -12.54
N HIS A 879 2.57 -18.15 -12.41
CA HIS A 879 2.76 -17.14 -13.46
C HIS A 879 1.96 -17.45 -14.73
N ASP A 880 2.57 -18.16 -15.70
CA ASP A 880 2.02 -18.53 -17.00
C ASP A 880 1.90 -20.06 -17.20
N GLU A 881 2.09 -20.83 -16.12
CA GLU A 881 1.96 -22.30 -16.12
C GLU A 881 0.69 -22.77 -15.38
N LEU A 882 0.13 -23.89 -15.85
CA LEU A 882 -0.97 -24.65 -15.24
C LEU A 882 -0.48 -26.05 -14.89
N LEU A 883 -0.63 -26.45 -13.62
CA LEU A 883 -0.26 -27.77 -13.14
C LEU A 883 -1.52 -28.61 -12.88
N VAL A 884 -1.64 -29.74 -13.57
CA VAL A 884 -2.74 -30.71 -13.42
C VAL A 884 -2.22 -31.98 -12.78
N GLU A 885 -2.87 -32.42 -11.69
CA GLU A 885 -2.69 -33.78 -11.15
C GLU A 885 -3.50 -34.75 -12.02
N THR A 886 -2.82 -35.47 -12.86
CA THR A 886 -3.35 -36.23 -14.01
C THR A 886 -3.38 -37.73 -13.71
N ALA A 887 -4.54 -38.39 -13.82
CA ALA A 887 -4.61 -39.84 -13.77
C ALA A 887 -3.85 -40.43 -14.95
N ILE A 888 -3.00 -41.44 -14.73
CA ILE A 888 -2.12 -42.01 -15.78
C ILE A 888 -2.93 -42.46 -16.99
N GLU A 889 -4.11 -43.05 -16.81
CA GLU A 889 -5.00 -43.44 -17.87
C GLU A 889 -5.66 -42.30 -18.65
N GLU A 890 -5.61 -41.07 -18.13
CA GLU A 890 -6.21 -39.87 -18.72
C GLU A 890 -5.16 -38.94 -19.39
N GLU A 891 -3.88 -39.30 -19.41
CA GLU A 891 -2.77 -38.44 -19.90
C GLU A 891 -3.08 -37.81 -21.27
N ASP A 892 -3.48 -38.64 -22.26
CA ASP A 892 -3.78 -38.15 -23.61
C ASP A 892 -4.97 -37.18 -23.64
N ALA A 893 -5.99 -37.44 -22.82
CA ALA A 893 -7.18 -36.59 -22.71
C ALA A 893 -6.84 -35.23 -22.06
N VAL A 894 -6.10 -35.25 -20.96
CA VAL A 894 -5.67 -34.02 -20.25
C VAL A 894 -4.73 -33.18 -21.10
N ARG A 895 -3.76 -33.80 -21.76
CA ARG A 895 -2.86 -33.12 -22.72
C ARG A 895 -3.65 -32.39 -23.79
N LYS A 896 -4.62 -33.10 -24.42
CA LYS A 896 -5.48 -32.51 -25.43
C LYS A 896 -6.31 -31.35 -24.89
N ILE A 897 -6.85 -31.45 -23.68
CA ILE A 897 -7.60 -30.38 -23.03
C ILE A 897 -6.72 -29.16 -22.83
N LEU A 898 -5.53 -29.34 -22.26
CA LEU A 898 -4.58 -28.25 -22.06
C LEU A 898 -4.21 -27.58 -23.38
N GLU A 899 -3.86 -28.39 -24.41
CA GLU A 899 -3.51 -27.88 -25.72
C GLU A 899 -4.65 -27.09 -26.37
N GLU A 900 -5.86 -27.59 -26.37
CA GLU A 900 -7.01 -26.92 -26.99
C GLU A 900 -7.46 -25.66 -26.23
N GLU A 901 -7.59 -25.74 -24.92
CA GLU A 901 -8.16 -24.65 -24.13
C GLU A 901 -7.15 -23.51 -23.86
N MET A 902 -5.89 -23.83 -23.61
CA MET A 902 -4.86 -22.80 -23.46
C MET A 902 -4.55 -22.13 -24.81
N HIS A 903 -4.47 -22.90 -25.90
CA HIS A 903 -4.27 -22.36 -27.25
C HIS A 903 -5.43 -21.45 -27.66
N GLY A 904 -6.65 -21.88 -27.39
CA GLY A 904 -7.87 -21.17 -27.73
C GLY A 904 -8.32 -20.10 -26.75
N ALA A 905 -7.52 -19.78 -25.69
CA ALA A 905 -7.93 -18.83 -24.65
C ALA A 905 -8.12 -17.39 -25.15
N ALA A 906 -7.41 -16.99 -26.20
CA ALA A 906 -7.58 -15.70 -26.86
C ALA A 906 -7.32 -15.79 -28.37
N ASP A 907 -8.00 -14.94 -29.15
CA ASP A 907 -7.78 -14.80 -30.59
C ASP A 907 -6.73 -13.69 -30.84
N LEU A 908 -5.47 -14.10 -31.01
CA LEU A 908 -4.35 -13.21 -31.27
C LEU A 908 -3.86 -13.32 -32.72
N ALA A 909 -3.15 -12.29 -33.19
CA ALA A 909 -2.48 -12.31 -34.50
C ALA A 909 -1.36 -13.36 -34.58
N VAL A 910 -0.92 -13.88 -33.46
CA VAL A 910 0.08 -14.93 -33.28
C VAL A 910 -0.50 -16.06 -32.44
N THR A 911 -0.11 -17.28 -32.74
CA THR A 911 -0.58 -18.46 -32.02
C THR A 911 -0.04 -18.48 -30.59
N LEU A 912 -0.88 -18.79 -29.60
CA LEU A 912 -0.47 -19.07 -28.24
C LEU A 912 0.14 -20.49 -28.17
N GLU A 913 1.45 -20.59 -28.19
CA GLU A 913 2.11 -21.92 -28.07
C GLU A 913 2.27 -22.27 -26.60
N ILE A 914 2.13 -23.54 -26.31
CA ILE A 914 2.32 -24.13 -25.00
C ILE A 914 3.32 -25.28 -25.07
N ASP A 915 4.05 -25.46 -23.97
CA ASP A 915 4.91 -26.61 -23.74
C ASP A 915 4.32 -27.42 -22.59
N ALA A 916 3.93 -28.70 -22.88
CA ALA A 916 3.33 -29.58 -21.88
C ALA A 916 4.26 -30.76 -21.57
N HIS A 917 4.62 -30.91 -20.31
CA HIS A 917 5.52 -31.93 -19.79
C HIS A 917 4.85 -32.77 -18.71
N VAL A 918 5.27 -34.05 -18.63
CA VAL A 918 4.75 -34.99 -17.62
C VAL A 918 5.88 -35.43 -16.70
N GLY A 919 5.59 -35.57 -15.42
CA GLY A 919 6.59 -35.99 -14.44
C GLY A 919 6.00 -36.61 -13.18
N LYS A 920 6.83 -37.41 -12.50
CA LYS A 920 6.47 -38.06 -11.23
C LYS A 920 6.57 -37.13 -10.02
N ASN A 921 7.04 -35.96 -10.22
CA ASN A 921 7.10 -34.88 -9.26
C ASN A 921 7.14 -33.54 -10.03
N TRP A 922 6.89 -32.43 -9.35
CA TRP A 922 6.83 -31.12 -10.01
C TRP A 922 8.17 -30.66 -10.62
N TYR A 923 9.32 -31.21 -10.17
CA TYR A 923 10.62 -30.94 -10.78
C TYR A 923 10.76 -31.59 -12.16
N GLU A 924 10.26 -32.82 -12.31
CA GLU A 924 10.33 -33.58 -13.56
C GLU A 924 9.30 -33.12 -14.59
N ALA A 925 8.17 -32.58 -14.12
CA ALA A 925 7.12 -32.06 -14.99
C ALA A 925 7.46 -30.69 -15.62
N LYS A 926 8.62 -30.10 -15.30
CA LYS A 926 9.01 -28.78 -15.80
C LYS A 926 10.26 -28.80 -16.67
#